data_dea1d46f8444ca54314f4d3d8b9e1fdc
#
_entry.id   dea1d46f8444ca54314f4d3d8b9e1fdc
#
_cell.length_a   1.000
_cell.length_b   1.000
_cell.length_c   1.000
_cell.angle_alpha   90.00
_cell.angle_beta   90.00
_cell.angle_gamma   90.00
#
_symmetry.space_group_name_H-M   'P 1'
#
loop_
_entity.id
_entity.type
_entity.pdbx_description
1 polymer ?
#
loop_
_entity_poly.entity_id
_entity_poly.type
_entity_poly.pdbx_seq_one_letter_code
_entity_poly.pdbx_strand_id
1 'polypeptide(L)'
;MVSLQEIIQLAQNIRLDNQPGDWKTVSKKHLINILNYIHFQSGTILINFKHLKYNNIISLQARPKPCLDDSFDCIWLRPKGLKLNAYEFLDIFLTEGEKLIRIKTDVMAIREEGIRFSLPDTCYELGHQRVKRYSCEGVQVDFIQNGTVFSGRLLDFGAVSFCVEVSTVPPQSFYWVNPECPVYIVFKDEQDTFYSGSCRITRQTDGQKTRSFILESIDKQMRRFKPKKYRSSRHKLIPSPNIIFLHPLTSKMINLEVEDLAGSGLSVKEYYYNSILLPGIIVPELFIEFADGFKLKCKAQVVYRNTARTKDSTMFVRCGIAFLDMDIHDQGRLSGILHHVANKKTYACNWVDLDALWKFFFETGFVYPGKYALMHNNKERFKETYEKLYIKNPGIARHFIYQSNGIIHGHISILRFYENTWLLHHHAASRSSDSMAGLVVLSQVERYINDFHRLYSTHMNYVICYFRPDNRFPHRVFGGVTESIHDPKGSSIDPFAYFHHHKNANQVEMSALWSLTKVQPEDLTELESFYEYTSGGLMIHALDLEQSMLDSDELSREYQRLGFKRERRLFSLKKEGILKAFIMLNISDTGLNMSDLTNCIHIIVLESEDVPRDALYSCLYKLSNYYEQEKIPILLYPVSYAEEQSIPYDKVYNLWILNMQYTDQYFEFMEGLFSRVQKDRFKNSANFG
;
A
#
# COMPACT_ATOMS: atom_id res chain seq x y z
N MET A 1 21.81 29.10 12.45
CA MET A 1 22.06 30.32 11.62
C MET A 1 21.49 30.07 10.24
N VAL A 2 20.54 30.89 9.81
CA VAL A 2 19.98 30.83 8.46
C VAL A 2 21.12 31.13 7.46
N SER A 3 21.28 30.31 6.44
CA SER A 3 22.33 30.50 5.46
C SER A 3 22.06 31.75 4.61
N LEU A 4 23.13 32.36 4.11
CA LEU A 4 23.01 33.57 3.26
C LEU A 4 22.18 33.31 2.01
N GLN A 5 22.23 32.11 1.46
CA GLN A 5 21.37 31.68 0.33
C GLN A 5 19.89 31.65 0.69
N GLU A 6 19.55 31.24 1.91
CA GLU A 6 18.18 31.25 2.40
C GLU A 6 17.68 32.68 2.58
N ILE A 7 18.53 33.61 3.05
CA ILE A 7 18.19 35.04 3.18
C ILE A 7 17.93 35.67 1.81
N ILE A 8 18.78 35.40 0.82
CA ILE A 8 18.58 35.89 -0.55
C ILE A 8 17.29 35.36 -1.16
N GLN A 9 17.00 34.08 -0.94
CA GLN A 9 15.76 33.45 -1.40
C GLN A 9 14.51 34.00 -0.70
N LEU A 10 14.57 34.22 0.61
CA LEU A 10 13.50 34.85 1.39
C LEU A 10 13.24 36.29 0.93
N ALA A 11 14.30 37.09 0.72
CA ALA A 11 14.20 38.44 0.24
C ALA A 11 13.60 38.54 -1.17
N GLN A 12 13.89 37.59 -2.05
CA GLN A 12 13.29 37.53 -3.39
C GLN A 12 11.82 37.15 -3.39
N ASN A 13 11.38 36.24 -2.48
CA ASN A 13 10.00 35.81 -2.35
C ASN A 13 9.08 36.91 -1.78
N ILE A 14 9.57 37.70 -0.83
CA ILE A 14 8.82 38.78 -0.18
C ILE A 14 8.48 39.93 -1.15
N ARG A 15 9.21 40.04 -2.26
CA ARG A 15 8.98 41.08 -3.29
C ARG A 15 7.82 40.78 -4.23
N LEU A 16 7.43 39.51 -4.34
CA LEU A 16 6.34 39.09 -5.22
C LEU A 16 4.96 39.24 -4.57
N ASP A 17 4.89 39.27 -3.23
CA ASP A 17 3.65 39.49 -2.48
C ASP A 17 3.53 40.96 -2.05
N ASN A 18 2.85 41.79 -2.86
CA ASN A 18 2.51 43.18 -2.55
C ASN A 18 1.34 43.36 -1.56
N GLN A 19 0.96 42.30 -0.83
CA GLN A 19 -0.07 42.45 0.22
C GLN A 19 0.61 42.65 1.58
N PRO A 20 0.14 43.66 2.41
CA PRO A 20 0.62 43.84 3.78
C PRO A 20 0.12 42.69 4.65
N GLY A 21 0.89 41.59 4.70
CA GLY A 21 0.76 40.61 5.78
C GLY A 21 1.20 41.25 7.11
N ASP A 22 0.97 40.61 8.24
CA ASP A 22 1.27 41.04 9.62
C ASP A 22 2.72 41.52 9.85
N TRP A 23 3.04 42.71 9.38
CA TRP A 23 4.36 43.34 9.55
C TRP A 23 4.42 43.99 10.91
N LYS A 24 5.29 43.55 11.78
CA LYS A 24 5.55 44.26 13.03
C LYS A 24 6.53 45.40 12.81
N THR A 25 6.21 46.55 13.34
CA THR A 25 7.13 47.71 13.34
C THR A 25 8.24 47.50 14.35
N VAL A 26 9.46 47.73 13.90
CA VAL A 26 10.68 47.74 14.74
C VAL A 26 11.09 49.20 14.93
N SER A 27 11.25 49.62 16.19
CA SER A 27 11.65 51.00 16.52
C SER A 27 13.11 51.26 16.18
N LYS A 28 13.45 52.52 15.92
CA LYS A 28 14.80 53.03 15.66
C LYS A 28 15.81 52.54 16.69
N LYS A 29 15.46 52.64 18.00
CA LYS A 29 16.34 52.15 19.08
C LYS A 29 16.65 50.68 18.99
N HIS A 30 15.69 49.86 18.64
CA HIS A 30 15.90 48.42 18.50
C HIS A 30 16.74 48.10 17.25
N LEU A 31 16.50 48.84 16.13
CA LEU A 31 17.29 48.70 14.90
C LEU A 31 18.79 49.03 15.15
N ILE A 32 19.08 50.10 15.92
CA ILE A 32 20.46 50.45 16.32
C ILE A 32 21.12 49.27 17.07
N ASN A 33 20.41 48.71 18.01
CA ASN A 33 20.94 47.56 18.77
C ASN A 33 21.24 46.36 17.89
N ILE A 34 20.38 46.06 16.90
CA ILE A 34 20.55 44.96 15.96
C ILE A 34 21.78 45.23 15.05
N LEU A 35 21.88 46.41 14.49
CA LEU A 35 23.04 46.77 13.63
C LEU A 35 24.36 46.68 14.40
N ASN A 36 24.41 47.15 15.66
CA ASN A 36 25.57 47.09 16.51
C ASN A 36 25.90 45.64 16.92
N TYR A 37 24.87 44.81 17.16
CA TYR A 37 25.08 43.38 17.40
C TYR A 37 25.63 42.65 16.17
N ILE A 38 25.09 42.93 14.97
CA ILE A 38 25.63 42.38 13.70
C ILE A 38 27.09 42.82 13.51
N HIS A 39 27.41 44.07 13.79
CA HIS A 39 28.80 44.56 13.73
C HIS A 39 29.69 43.80 14.71
N PHE A 40 29.28 43.66 15.96
CA PHE A 40 30.01 42.97 17.01
C PHE A 40 30.30 41.49 16.68
N GLN A 41 29.35 40.82 16.04
CA GLN A 41 29.49 39.45 15.56
C GLN A 41 30.23 39.33 14.22
N SER A 42 30.73 40.44 13.67
CA SER A 42 31.31 40.48 12.33
C SER A 42 30.37 39.97 11.22
N GLY A 43 29.06 40.07 11.46
CA GLY A 43 27.99 39.64 10.56
C GLY A 43 27.82 40.56 9.36
N THR A 44 26.92 40.21 8.46
CA THR A 44 26.67 40.89 7.19
C THR A 44 25.19 41.18 7.00
N ILE A 45 24.93 42.24 6.22
CA ILE A 45 23.58 42.63 5.77
C ILE A 45 23.53 42.54 4.25
N LEU A 46 22.33 42.48 3.67
CA LEU A 46 22.09 42.49 2.23
C LEU A 46 21.51 43.81 1.82
N ILE A 47 22.16 44.48 0.86
CA ILE A 47 21.70 45.74 0.29
C ILE A 47 21.27 45.49 -1.14
N ASN A 48 20.05 45.85 -1.47
CA ASN A 48 19.42 45.52 -2.73
C ASN A 48 19.35 46.77 -3.63
N PHE A 49 19.70 46.58 -4.88
CA PHE A 49 19.63 47.59 -5.92
C PHE A 49 18.85 47.05 -7.10
N LYS A 50 18.06 47.92 -7.74
CA LYS A 50 17.28 47.63 -8.95
C LYS A 50 17.90 48.33 -10.15
N HIS A 51 18.13 47.60 -11.24
CA HIS A 51 18.62 48.18 -12.47
C HIS A 51 17.57 49.07 -13.14
N LEU A 52 17.89 50.34 -13.44
CA LEU A 52 16.94 51.33 -13.95
C LEU A 52 16.28 50.93 -15.28
N LYS A 53 17.01 50.23 -16.17
CA LYS A 53 16.52 49.85 -17.50
C LYS A 53 15.90 48.44 -17.54
N TYR A 54 16.50 47.48 -16.86
CA TYR A 54 16.15 46.07 -17.01
C TYR A 54 15.31 45.51 -15.85
N ASN A 55 15.03 46.31 -14.83
CA ASN A 55 14.30 45.93 -13.61
C ASN A 55 14.93 44.75 -12.84
N ASN A 56 16.10 44.26 -13.23
CA ASN A 56 16.81 43.22 -12.51
C ASN A 56 17.29 43.74 -11.15
N ILE A 57 17.24 42.89 -10.15
CA ILE A 57 17.64 43.23 -8.79
C ILE A 57 18.94 42.49 -8.48
N ILE A 58 19.92 43.20 -7.95
CA ILE A 58 21.17 42.66 -7.42
C ILE A 58 21.17 42.85 -5.90
N SER A 59 21.69 41.87 -5.17
CA SER A 59 21.87 41.93 -3.71
C SER A 59 23.36 41.92 -3.40
N LEU A 60 23.80 42.97 -2.75
CA LEU A 60 25.21 43.15 -2.37
C LEU A 60 25.36 42.93 -0.86
N GLN A 61 26.44 42.25 -0.48
CA GLN A 61 26.77 42.03 0.91
C GLN A 61 27.62 43.18 1.46
N ALA A 62 27.21 43.69 2.61
CA ALA A 62 27.99 44.71 3.30
C ALA A 62 28.05 44.40 4.81
N ARG A 63 29.08 44.93 5.48
CA ARG A 63 29.21 44.88 6.93
C ARG A 63 28.87 46.23 7.52
N PRO A 64 27.90 46.33 8.44
CA PRO A 64 27.61 47.59 9.11
C PRO A 64 28.79 47.99 10.02
N LYS A 65 29.04 49.31 10.14
CA LYS A 65 29.91 49.90 11.15
C LYS A 65 29.10 50.19 12.42
N PRO A 66 29.74 50.50 13.55
CA PRO A 66 29.03 50.92 14.74
C PRO A 66 28.07 52.06 14.47
N CYS A 67 26.81 51.91 14.90
CA CYS A 67 25.77 52.89 14.70
C CYS A 67 25.53 53.65 16.01
N LEU A 68 25.84 54.94 16.04
CA LEU A 68 25.75 55.78 17.27
C LEU A 68 24.77 56.96 17.07
N ASP A 69 24.53 57.41 15.84
CA ASP A 69 23.74 58.58 15.51
C ASP A 69 22.56 58.26 14.57
N ASP A 70 22.04 59.30 13.88
CA ASP A 70 20.92 59.19 12.94
C ASP A 70 21.27 58.62 11.56
N SER A 71 22.50 58.10 11.41
CA SER A 71 22.98 57.45 10.20
C SER A 71 23.83 56.24 10.52
N PHE A 72 23.97 55.33 9.56
CA PHE A 72 24.88 54.20 9.68
C PHE A 72 25.65 53.97 8.37
N ASP A 73 26.91 53.57 8.53
CA ASP A 73 27.83 53.24 7.44
C ASP A 73 27.93 51.73 7.27
N CYS A 74 28.05 51.30 6.02
CA CYS A 74 28.33 49.91 5.66
C CYS A 74 29.56 49.82 4.75
N ILE A 75 30.40 48.80 4.95
CA ILE A 75 31.57 48.51 4.10
C ILE A 75 31.23 47.33 3.20
N TRP A 76 31.54 47.47 1.90
CA TRP A 76 31.34 46.36 0.94
C TRP A 76 32.28 45.18 1.26
N LEU A 77 31.75 43.96 1.18
CA LEU A 77 32.57 42.76 1.36
C LEU A 77 33.39 42.42 0.10
N ARG A 78 32.98 42.89 -1.06
CA ARG A 78 33.70 42.75 -2.34
C ARG A 78 33.74 44.08 -3.08
N PRO A 79 34.73 44.94 -2.79
CA PRO A 79 34.70 46.34 -3.26
C PRO A 79 35.14 46.56 -4.68
N LYS A 80 35.74 45.62 -5.42
CA LYS A 80 36.33 45.86 -6.70
C LYS A 80 35.31 45.82 -7.85
N GLY A 81 35.10 47.01 -8.49
CA GLY A 81 34.46 47.14 -9.80
C GLY A 81 32.93 47.34 -9.80
N LEU A 82 32.30 47.70 -8.70
CA LEU A 82 30.88 47.99 -8.61
C LEU A 82 30.52 49.33 -9.26
N LYS A 83 30.05 49.35 -10.51
CA LYS A 83 29.47 50.53 -11.17
C LYS A 83 27.96 50.58 -10.85
N LEU A 84 27.58 51.24 -9.75
CA LEU A 84 26.18 51.39 -9.33
C LEU A 84 25.42 52.52 -10.05
N ASN A 85 26.01 53.21 -10.99
CA ASN A 85 25.41 54.36 -11.70
C ASN A 85 24.13 54.01 -12.50
N ALA A 86 23.95 52.73 -12.85
CA ALA A 86 22.74 52.25 -13.53
C ALA A 86 21.70 51.62 -12.61
N TYR A 87 21.90 51.73 -11.30
CA TYR A 87 21.06 51.07 -10.30
C TYR A 87 20.51 52.07 -9.30
N GLU A 88 19.29 51.87 -8.89
CA GLU A 88 18.58 52.56 -7.81
C GLU A 88 18.57 51.70 -6.56
N PHE A 89 18.81 52.28 -5.39
CA PHE A 89 18.68 51.61 -4.11
C PHE A 89 17.23 51.22 -3.86
N LEU A 90 16.97 50.01 -3.32
CA LEU A 90 15.63 49.48 -3.09
C LEU A 90 15.32 49.32 -1.60
N ASP A 91 16.13 48.51 -0.91
CA ASP A 91 15.98 48.18 0.51
C ASP A 91 17.20 47.45 1.08
N ILE A 92 17.21 47.29 2.42
CA ILE A 92 18.23 46.51 3.11
C ILE A 92 17.51 45.37 3.84
N PHE A 93 18.10 44.19 3.81
CA PHE A 93 17.66 43.04 4.65
C PHE A 93 18.75 42.67 5.62
N LEU A 94 18.33 42.44 6.88
CA LEU A 94 19.16 41.89 7.94
C LEU A 94 18.39 40.84 8.73
N THR A 95 19.11 39.99 9.45
CA THR A 95 18.53 38.90 10.25
C THR A 95 18.84 39.11 11.73
N GLU A 96 17.84 38.92 12.58
CA GLU A 96 17.97 38.82 14.01
C GLU A 96 17.45 37.42 14.43
N GLY A 97 18.38 36.45 14.61
CA GLY A 97 18.02 35.04 14.81
C GLY A 97 17.26 34.48 13.60
N GLU A 98 15.99 34.09 13.79
CA GLU A 98 15.11 33.62 12.71
C GLU A 98 14.26 34.72 12.06
N LYS A 99 14.37 35.96 12.51
CA LYS A 99 13.58 37.09 12.03
C LYS A 99 14.31 37.79 10.89
N LEU A 100 13.57 38.13 9.84
CA LEU A 100 14.07 38.95 8.72
C LEU A 100 13.51 40.38 8.89
N ILE A 101 14.40 41.37 8.92
CA ILE A 101 14.05 42.78 9.06
C ILE A 101 14.34 43.47 7.72
N ARG A 102 13.34 44.17 7.21
CA ARG A 102 13.44 45.00 6.02
C ARG A 102 13.54 46.46 6.42
N ILE A 103 14.56 47.11 5.94
CA ILE A 103 14.79 48.53 6.15
C ILE A 103 14.60 49.26 4.81
N LYS A 104 13.65 50.21 4.80
CA LYS A 104 13.54 51.21 3.73
C LYS A 104 14.07 52.51 4.29
N THR A 105 15.05 53.08 3.61
CA THR A 105 15.72 54.30 4.06
C THR A 105 16.32 55.05 2.87
N ASP A 106 16.87 56.24 3.11
CA ASP A 106 17.49 57.03 2.08
C ASP A 106 19.02 56.85 2.08
N VAL A 107 19.59 56.82 0.87
CA VAL A 107 21.03 56.77 0.67
C VAL A 107 21.61 58.16 0.80
N MET A 108 22.45 58.37 1.79
CA MET A 108 23.13 59.63 2.01
C MET A 108 24.41 59.80 1.13
N ALA A 109 25.17 58.73 0.98
CA ALA A 109 26.40 58.73 0.16
C ALA A 109 26.78 57.31 -0.28
N ILE A 110 27.25 57.15 -1.51
CA ILE A 110 27.86 55.94 -2.07
C ILE A 110 29.33 56.22 -2.29
N ARG A 111 30.23 55.38 -1.77
CA ARG A 111 31.68 55.45 -1.92
C ARG A 111 32.20 54.12 -2.45
N GLU A 112 33.44 54.12 -2.95
CA GLU A 112 34.07 52.87 -3.41
C GLU A 112 34.20 51.82 -2.33
N GLU A 113 34.41 52.22 -1.08
CA GLU A 113 34.60 51.31 0.06
C GLU A 113 33.27 50.92 0.77
N GLY A 114 32.17 51.65 0.54
CA GLY A 114 30.92 51.42 1.27
C GLY A 114 29.82 52.40 0.93
N ILE A 115 28.77 52.36 1.73
CA ILE A 115 27.57 53.19 1.56
C ILE A 115 27.07 53.70 2.95
N ARG A 116 26.58 54.95 2.93
CA ARG A 116 25.98 55.59 4.13
C ARG A 116 24.47 55.73 3.92
N PHE A 117 23.73 55.38 4.95
CA PHE A 117 22.27 55.50 4.99
C PHE A 117 21.80 56.36 6.16
N SER A 118 20.65 57.04 6.00
CA SER A 118 19.91 57.62 7.11
C SER A 118 19.27 56.49 7.94
N LEU A 119 19.06 56.69 9.25
CA LEU A 119 18.35 55.75 10.10
C LEU A 119 16.84 56.08 10.06
N PRO A 120 16.00 55.15 9.62
CA PRO A 120 14.56 55.37 9.63
C PRO A 120 14.01 55.26 11.05
N ASP A 121 12.94 55.98 11.36
CA ASP A 121 12.27 55.95 12.66
C ASP A 121 11.65 54.57 12.94
N THR A 122 11.23 53.86 11.88
CA THR A 122 10.65 52.55 11.92
C THR A 122 11.14 51.68 10.75
N CYS A 123 11.36 50.44 10.99
CA CYS A 123 11.52 49.39 9.97
C CYS A 123 10.56 48.24 10.21
N TYR A 124 10.53 47.27 9.34
CA TYR A 124 9.53 46.24 9.34
C TYR A 124 10.14 44.89 9.59
N GLU A 125 9.73 44.22 10.68
CA GLU A 125 9.97 42.81 10.89
C GLU A 125 9.04 42.02 9.98
N LEU A 126 9.61 41.33 9.03
CA LEU A 126 8.87 40.41 8.19
C LEU A 126 8.73 39.13 9.00
N GLY A 127 7.56 38.89 9.52
CA GLY A 127 7.24 37.60 10.11
C GLY A 127 7.44 36.53 9.02
N HIS A 128 8.18 35.45 9.32
CA HIS A 128 8.06 34.27 8.49
C HIS A 128 6.57 33.94 8.40
N GLN A 129 6.03 33.83 7.18
CA GLN A 129 4.70 33.24 7.00
C GLN A 129 4.81 31.83 7.59
N ARG A 130 4.33 31.71 8.84
CA ARG A 130 4.35 30.44 9.56
C ARG A 130 3.25 29.58 8.99
N VAL A 131 3.54 28.30 8.84
CA VAL A 131 2.48 27.32 8.54
C VAL A 131 1.36 27.51 9.56
N LYS A 132 0.14 27.60 9.05
CA LYS A 132 -1.04 27.85 9.87
C LYS A 132 -1.17 26.80 10.97
N ARG A 133 -1.49 27.25 12.17
CA ARG A 133 -1.74 26.38 13.33
C ARG A 133 -3.24 26.35 13.63
N TYR A 134 -3.71 25.21 14.04
CA TYR A 134 -5.10 24.92 14.32
C TYR A 134 -5.23 24.45 15.76
N SER A 135 -6.15 25.03 16.55
CA SER A 135 -6.47 24.52 17.89
C SER A 135 -7.01 23.10 17.81
N CYS A 136 -6.65 22.28 18.78
CA CYS A 136 -7.05 20.89 18.88
C CYS A 136 -7.76 20.65 20.21
N GLU A 137 -8.83 19.85 20.17
CA GLU A 137 -9.59 19.47 21.36
C GLU A 137 -9.79 17.95 21.37
N GLY A 138 -9.79 17.34 22.56
CA GLY A 138 -10.07 15.89 22.72
C GLY A 138 -8.92 14.93 22.34
N VAL A 139 -7.76 15.44 21.87
CA VAL A 139 -6.62 14.58 21.48
C VAL A 139 -5.68 14.37 22.67
N GLN A 140 -5.58 13.13 23.12
CA GLN A 140 -4.64 12.72 24.17
C GLN A 140 -3.24 12.56 23.60
N VAL A 141 -2.23 12.83 24.44
CA VAL A 141 -0.82 12.76 24.08
C VAL A 141 -0.07 11.88 25.08
N ASP A 142 0.68 10.91 24.58
CA ASP A 142 1.77 10.28 25.32
C ASP A 142 3.09 10.86 24.81
N PHE A 143 3.82 11.51 25.72
CA PHE A 143 5.15 12.07 25.51
C PHE A 143 6.16 11.13 26.16
N ILE A 144 6.97 10.46 25.34
CA ILE A 144 7.82 9.36 25.78
C ILE A 144 9.29 9.69 25.55
N GLN A 145 10.07 9.64 26.62
CA GLN A 145 11.53 9.78 26.55
C GLN A 145 12.19 8.99 27.70
N ASN A 146 13.32 8.35 27.43
CA ASN A 146 14.10 7.60 28.41
C ASN A 146 13.28 6.57 29.20
N GLY A 147 12.33 5.89 28.57
CA GLY A 147 11.46 4.90 29.21
C GLY A 147 10.35 5.51 30.10
N THR A 148 10.26 6.83 30.19
CA THR A 148 9.20 7.52 30.95
C THR A 148 8.12 8.04 30.02
N VAL A 149 6.85 7.88 30.41
CA VAL A 149 5.68 8.34 29.68
C VAL A 149 5.03 9.47 30.45
N PHE A 150 4.94 10.66 29.86
CA PHE A 150 4.17 11.79 30.38
C PHE A 150 2.88 11.91 29.60
N SER A 151 1.75 11.90 30.26
CA SER A 151 0.45 12.03 29.61
C SER A 151 -0.03 13.48 29.59
N GLY A 152 -0.75 13.83 28.53
CA GLY A 152 -1.28 15.18 28.36
C GLY A 152 -2.23 15.32 27.18
N ARG A 153 -2.26 16.52 26.60
CA ARG A 153 -3.16 16.87 25.50
C ARG A 153 -2.45 17.67 24.40
N LEU A 154 -2.94 17.55 23.19
CA LEU A 154 -2.55 18.40 22.07
C LEU A 154 -3.31 19.72 22.14
N LEU A 155 -2.60 20.84 22.19
CA LEU A 155 -3.19 22.18 22.27
C LEU A 155 -3.44 22.75 20.87
N ASP A 156 -2.44 22.68 20.00
CA ASP A 156 -2.54 23.11 18.63
C ASP A 156 -1.65 22.26 17.69
N PHE A 157 -2.03 22.24 16.45
CA PHE A 157 -1.38 21.43 15.39
C PHE A 157 -1.12 22.27 14.14
N GLY A 158 0.05 22.10 13.55
CA GLY A 158 0.42 22.52 12.21
C GLY A 158 1.20 21.39 11.51
N ALA A 159 1.21 21.38 10.18
CA ALA A 159 1.86 20.32 9.41
C ALA A 159 3.41 20.25 9.57
N VAL A 160 4.01 21.16 10.31
CA VAL A 160 5.46 21.20 10.59
C VAL A 160 5.73 21.07 12.08
N SER A 161 4.93 21.71 12.93
CA SER A 161 5.11 21.73 14.38
C SER A 161 3.78 21.77 15.12
N PHE A 162 3.76 21.26 16.35
CA PHE A 162 2.59 21.19 17.19
C PHE A 162 2.94 21.50 18.65
N CYS A 163 1.96 21.91 19.44
CA CYS A 163 2.09 22.23 20.84
C CYS A 163 1.35 21.20 21.69
N VAL A 164 2.06 20.59 22.61
CA VAL A 164 1.50 19.63 23.57
C VAL A 164 1.66 20.17 24.98
N GLU A 165 0.68 19.92 25.83
CA GLU A 165 0.74 20.17 27.26
C GLU A 165 0.69 18.82 27.99
N VAL A 166 1.72 18.53 28.77
CA VAL A 166 1.83 17.28 29.52
C VAL A 166 2.02 17.54 31.00
N SER A 167 1.61 16.60 31.83
CA SER A 167 1.70 16.67 33.29
C SER A 167 2.58 15.56 33.85
N THR A 168 3.15 15.83 35.04
CA THR A 168 3.88 14.84 35.81
C THR A 168 3.00 14.26 36.90
N VAL A 169 3.10 12.96 37.14
CA VAL A 169 2.49 12.26 38.27
C VAL A 169 3.63 11.71 39.11
N PRO A 170 3.75 12.05 40.42
CA PRO A 170 4.84 11.54 41.25
C PRO A 170 4.98 10.03 41.20
N PRO A 171 6.19 9.46 41.07
CA PRO A 171 7.49 10.11 41.25
C PRO A 171 8.09 10.81 40.03
N GLN A 172 7.36 10.94 38.93
CA GLN A 172 7.85 11.58 37.68
C GLN A 172 8.26 13.03 37.90
N SER A 173 9.28 13.47 37.17
CA SER A 173 9.76 14.85 37.15
C SER A 173 10.17 15.26 35.74
N PHE A 174 9.91 16.50 35.34
CA PHE A 174 10.42 17.07 34.09
C PHE A 174 11.93 17.24 34.03
N TYR A 175 12.64 17.05 35.13
CA TYR A 175 14.13 16.93 35.12
C TYR A 175 14.61 15.68 34.40
N TRP A 176 13.75 14.68 34.17
CA TRP A 176 14.08 13.48 33.38
C TRP A 176 13.97 13.71 31.87
N VAL A 177 13.41 14.85 31.47
CA VAL A 177 13.32 15.22 30.05
C VAL A 177 14.59 15.94 29.63
N ASN A 178 15.30 15.40 28.63
CA ASN A 178 16.41 16.06 27.99
C ASN A 178 15.94 16.76 26.70
N PRO A 179 15.94 18.12 26.67
CA PRO A 179 15.46 18.85 25.47
C PRO A 179 16.33 18.68 24.24
N GLU A 180 17.59 18.25 24.39
CA GLU A 180 18.53 18.03 23.26
C GLU A 180 18.33 16.69 22.58
N CYS A 181 17.63 15.76 23.24
CA CYS A 181 17.34 14.43 22.71
C CYS A 181 15.94 14.36 22.06
N PRO A 182 15.77 13.52 21.03
CA PRO A 182 14.47 13.25 20.47
C PRO A 182 13.48 12.70 21.49
N VAL A 183 12.22 13.03 21.32
CA VAL A 183 11.08 12.51 22.09
C VAL A 183 10.16 11.75 21.15
N TYR A 184 9.58 10.65 21.61
CA TYR A 184 8.58 9.91 20.88
C TYR A 184 7.19 10.35 21.33
N ILE A 185 6.35 10.70 20.36
CA ILE A 185 5.00 11.23 20.60
C ILE A 185 3.96 10.29 20.01
N VAL A 186 2.88 10.08 20.78
CA VAL A 186 1.69 9.36 20.31
C VAL A 186 0.47 10.26 20.50
N PHE A 187 -0.30 10.47 19.43
CA PHE A 187 -1.62 11.12 19.49
C PHE A 187 -2.70 10.06 19.35
N LYS A 188 -3.64 10.04 20.28
CA LYS A 188 -4.72 9.07 20.35
C LYS A 188 -6.00 9.66 20.95
N ASP A 189 -7.12 8.97 20.74
CA ASP A 189 -8.34 9.10 21.53
C ASP A 189 -8.57 7.79 22.32
N GLU A 190 -9.82 7.55 22.74
CA GLU A 190 -10.20 6.35 23.49
C GLU A 190 -10.14 5.06 22.63
N GLN A 191 -10.23 5.18 21.32
CA GLN A 191 -10.38 4.03 20.40
C GLN A 191 -9.22 3.86 19.44
N ASP A 192 -8.66 4.99 18.94
CA ASP A 192 -7.70 4.98 17.83
C ASP A 192 -6.42 5.75 18.15
N THR A 193 -5.33 5.29 17.52
CA THR A 193 -4.07 6.04 17.45
C THR A 193 -4.00 6.76 16.11
N PHE A 194 -3.92 8.09 16.13
CA PHE A 194 -3.88 8.92 14.91
C PHE A 194 -2.48 9.24 14.41
N TYR A 195 -1.49 9.23 15.31
CA TYR A 195 -0.11 9.55 14.97
C TYR A 195 0.84 8.92 15.97
N SER A 196 1.99 8.50 15.50
CA SER A 196 3.12 8.16 16.34
C SER A 196 4.43 8.45 15.59
N GLY A 197 5.39 9.12 16.26
CA GLY A 197 6.65 9.46 15.61
C GLY A 197 7.65 10.14 16.51
N SER A 198 8.91 10.19 16.03
CA SER A 198 10.00 10.88 16.72
C SER A 198 9.96 12.38 16.44
N CYS A 199 10.12 13.18 17.50
CA CYS A 199 10.04 14.63 17.44
C CYS A 199 11.22 15.29 18.14
N ARG A 200 11.55 16.48 17.69
CA ARG A 200 12.53 17.35 18.32
C ARG A 200 11.80 18.41 19.14
N ILE A 201 12.28 18.65 20.36
CA ILE A 201 11.81 19.76 21.19
C ILE A 201 12.43 21.05 20.67
N THR A 202 11.60 22.01 20.21
CA THR A 202 12.07 23.33 19.75
C THR A 202 11.93 24.40 20.81
N ARG A 203 10.94 24.27 21.69
CA ARG A 203 10.66 25.18 22.81
C ARG A 203 9.90 24.44 23.91
N GLN A 204 10.13 24.86 25.16
CA GLN A 204 9.37 24.43 26.32
C GLN A 204 9.05 25.61 27.24
N THR A 205 8.00 25.50 28.04
CA THR A 205 7.69 26.44 29.13
C THR A 205 8.28 25.94 30.44
N ASP A 206 8.47 26.83 31.41
CA ASP A 206 8.87 26.47 32.76
C ASP A 206 7.64 26.09 33.57
N GLY A 207 7.60 24.88 34.09
CA GLY A 207 6.51 24.36 34.93
C GLY A 207 6.93 23.09 35.65
N GLN A 208 6.58 22.97 36.92
CA GLN A 208 6.94 21.78 37.72
C GLN A 208 5.92 20.65 37.59
N LYS A 209 4.61 20.97 37.53
CA LYS A 209 3.53 19.99 37.44
C LYS A 209 3.02 19.82 36.02
N THR A 210 2.95 20.91 35.27
CA THR A 210 2.47 20.94 33.89
C THR A 210 3.44 21.74 33.04
N ARG A 211 3.76 21.26 31.87
CA ARG A 211 4.71 21.91 30.95
C ARG A 211 4.21 21.79 29.51
N SER A 212 4.33 22.88 28.76
CA SER A 212 4.03 22.87 27.31
C SER A 212 5.31 22.74 26.51
N PHE A 213 5.26 21.92 25.47
CA PHE A 213 6.36 21.69 24.54
C PHE A 213 5.91 22.01 23.12
N ILE A 214 6.73 22.75 22.38
CA ILE A 214 6.60 22.89 20.92
C ILE A 214 7.53 21.86 20.29
N LEU A 215 6.95 21.01 19.45
CA LEU A 215 7.61 19.85 18.88
C LEU A 215 7.59 19.94 17.36
N GLU A 216 8.65 19.47 16.71
CA GLU A 216 8.75 19.28 15.26
C GLU A 216 9.00 17.81 14.97
N SER A 217 8.23 17.26 14.01
CA SER A 217 8.49 15.90 13.53
C SER A 217 9.84 15.81 12.84
N ILE A 218 10.63 14.81 13.20
CA ILE A 218 11.93 14.53 12.59
C ILE A 218 11.73 13.78 11.27
N ASP A 219 10.71 12.93 11.20
CA ASP A 219 10.46 12.06 10.06
C ASP A 219 9.70 12.80 8.95
N LYS A 220 10.38 13.00 7.81
CA LYS A 220 9.76 13.53 6.58
C LYS A 220 9.10 12.44 5.76
N GLN A 221 9.34 11.19 6.07
CA GLN A 221 8.82 10.02 5.37
C GLN A 221 8.67 8.85 6.36
N MET A 222 7.56 8.15 6.28
CA MET A 222 7.31 6.95 7.09
C MET A 222 8.18 5.79 6.60
N ARG A 223 9.00 5.24 7.50
CA ARG A 223 9.88 4.09 7.22
C ARG A 223 9.25 2.73 7.54
N ARG A 224 8.00 2.69 8.01
CA ARG A 224 7.31 1.47 8.49
C ARG A 224 7.10 0.42 7.41
N PHE A 225 6.98 0.84 6.15
CA PHE A 225 6.73 -0.09 5.06
C PHE A 225 8.04 -0.47 4.38
N LYS A 226 8.30 -1.78 4.30
CA LYS A 226 9.34 -2.29 3.41
C LYS A 226 9.06 -1.72 2.01
N PRO A 227 10.00 -0.96 1.40
CA PRO A 227 9.77 -0.39 0.09
C PRO A 227 9.46 -1.52 -0.90
N LYS A 228 8.37 -1.40 -1.67
CA LYS A 228 8.13 -2.29 -2.80
C LYS A 228 9.13 -1.97 -3.90
N LYS A 229 9.82 -2.98 -4.42
CA LYS A 229 10.66 -2.86 -5.62
C LYS A 229 9.77 -2.60 -6.85
N TYR A 230 8.68 -3.34 -6.95
CA TYR A 230 7.69 -3.20 -8.02
C TYR A 230 6.49 -2.41 -7.52
N ARG A 231 6.37 -1.18 -8.01
CA ARG A 231 5.26 -0.29 -7.65
C ARG A 231 4.27 -0.22 -8.80
N SER A 232 2.99 -0.21 -8.44
CA SER A 232 1.92 0.03 -9.41
C SER A 232 2.04 1.41 -10.05
N SER A 233 1.70 1.49 -11.33
CA SER A 233 1.69 2.74 -12.07
C SER A 233 0.72 3.72 -11.43
N ARG A 234 1.15 4.98 -11.33
CA ARG A 234 0.29 6.08 -10.89
C ARG A 234 -0.35 6.76 -12.10
N HIS A 235 -1.62 6.99 -12.02
CA HIS A 235 -2.42 7.56 -13.10
C HIS A 235 -2.99 8.93 -12.69
N LYS A 236 -2.89 9.89 -13.60
CA LYS A 236 -3.66 11.14 -13.52
C LYS A 236 -5.01 10.92 -14.16
N LEU A 237 -6.07 11.13 -13.39
CA LEU A 237 -7.43 11.03 -13.89
C LEU A 237 -7.91 12.40 -14.38
N ILE A 238 -8.76 12.41 -15.38
CA ILE A 238 -9.39 13.63 -15.92
C ILE A 238 -10.90 13.37 -16.03
N PRO A 239 -11.72 14.08 -15.24
CA PRO A 239 -11.37 15.04 -14.19
C PRO A 239 -10.71 14.37 -13.00
N SER A 240 -9.88 15.16 -12.27
CA SER A 240 -9.22 14.69 -11.05
C SER A 240 -10.25 14.41 -9.96
N PRO A 241 -10.18 13.29 -9.22
CA PRO A 241 -10.99 13.07 -8.04
C PRO A 241 -10.52 13.95 -6.87
N ASN A 242 -11.35 14.09 -5.86
CA ASN A 242 -11.02 14.75 -4.61
C ASN A 242 -10.93 13.74 -3.47
N ILE A 243 -10.10 14.01 -2.46
CA ILE A 243 -10.21 13.35 -1.17
C ILE A 243 -10.96 14.24 -0.19
N ILE A 244 -11.85 13.61 0.58
CA ILE A 244 -12.65 14.26 1.62
C ILE A 244 -12.50 13.45 2.90
N PHE A 245 -12.14 14.12 4.00
CA PHE A 245 -12.02 13.47 5.30
C PHE A 245 -12.11 14.47 6.45
N LEU A 246 -12.51 14.01 7.62
CA LEU A 246 -12.39 14.75 8.87
C LEU A 246 -10.95 14.58 9.39
N HIS A 247 -10.23 15.70 9.55
CA HIS A 247 -8.86 15.64 10.04
C HIS A 247 -8.83 15.21 11.52
N PRO A 248 -8.15 14.10 11.87
CA PRO A 248 -8.30 13.46 13.19
C PRO A 248 -7.83 14.32 14.36
N LEU A 249 -6.91 15.28 14.13
CA LEU A 249 -6.37 16.12 15.19
C LEU A 249 -7.08 17.47 15.30
N THR A 250 -7.65 17.99 14.23
CA THR A 250 -8.20 19.36 14.20
C THR A 250 -9.71 19.39 14.03
N SER A 251 -10.35 18.23 13.84
CA SER A 251 -11.79 18.07 13.58
C SER A 251 -12.32 18.95 12.44
N LYS A 252 -11.46 19.27 11.45
CA LYS A 252 -11.83 20.04 10.27
C LYS A 252 -12.09 19.14 9.08
N MET A 253 -13.15 19.45 8.34
CA MET A 253 -13.38 18.81 7.04
C MET A 253 -12.34 19.29 6.04
N ILE A 254 -11.61 18.37 5.46
CA ILE A 254 -10.57 18.61 4.46
C ILE A 254 -11.08 18.11 3.11
N ASN A 255 -10.87 18.92 2.08
CA ASN A 255 -11.14 18.59 0.69
C ASN A 255 -9.91 18.98 -0.14
N LEU A 256 -9.25 18.00 -0.78
CA LEU A 256 -8.04 18.19 -1.57
C LEU A 256 -8.13 17.45 -2.90
N GLU A 257 -7.65 18.10 -3.96
CA GLU A 257 -7.57 17.49 -5.29
C GLU A 257 -6.47 16.43 -5.34
N VAL A 258 -6.77 15.28 -5.94
CA VAL A 258 -5.83 14.18 -6.15
C VAL A 258 -4.97 14.49 -7.38
N GLU A 259 -3.65 14.48 -7.21
CA GLU A 259 -2.70 14.71 -8.30
C GLU A 259 -2.44 13.44 -9.12
N ASP A 260 -2.32 12.31 -8.44
CA ASP A 260 -2.22 10.99 -9.05
C ASP A 260 -2.76 9.89 -8.12
N LEU A 261 -3.22 8.80 -8.71
CA LEU A 261 -3.88 7.68 -8.04
C LEU A 261 -3.31 6.33 -8.51
N ALA A 262 -3.10 5.42 -7.57
CA ALA A 262 -2.76 4.02 -7.78
C ALA A 262 -3.60 3.15 -6.84
N GLY A 263 -3.63 1.83 -7.02
CA GLY A 263 -4.39 0.94 -6.14
C GLY A 263 -3.89 0.91 -4.69
N SER A 264 -2.63 1.23 -4.45
CA SER A 264 -2.04 1.26 -3.10
C SER A 264 -2.02 2.64 -2.44
N GLY A 265 -2.46 3.71 -3.12
CA GLY A 265 -2.46 5.07 -2.58
C GLY A 265 -2.50 6.15 -3.63
N LEU A 266 -2.45 7.39 -3.16
CA LEU A 266 -2.58 8.59 -3.99
C LEU A 266 -1.60 9.69 -3.56
N SER A 267 -1.48 10.74 -4.36
CA SER A 267 -0.82 11.97 -3.94
C SER A 267 -1.75 13.17 -4.09
N VAL A 268 -1.57 14.13 -3.19
CA VAL A 268 -2.30 15.40 -3.18
C VAL A 268 -1.33 16.56 -3.10
N LYS A 269 -1.83 17.75 -3.47
CA LYS A 269 -1.08 18.99 -3.44
C LYS A 269 -1.75 19.97 -2.49
N GLU A 270 -0.98 20.56 -1.57
CA GLU A 270 -1.41 21.60 -0.64
C GLU A 270 -0.58 22.86 -0.82
N TYR A 271 -1.15 24.04 -0.54
CA TYR A 271 -0.36 25.25 -0.35
C TYR A 271 0.44 25.16 0.94
N TYR A 272 1.74 25.46 0.90
CA TYR A 272 2.68 25.27 2.01
C TYR A 272 2.15 25.86 3.33
N TYR A 273 1.67 27.11 3.29
CA TYR A 273 1.27 27.84 4.49
C TYR A 273 -0.03 27.35 5.11
N ASN A 274 -0.90 26.76 4.32
CA ASN A 274 -2.18 26.22 4.76
C ASN A 274 -2.14 24.68 4.87
N SER A 275 -0.96 24.07 4.70
CA SER A 275 -0.84 22.62 4.72
C SER A 275 -1.20 22.04 6.08
N ILE A 276 -1.85 20.91 6.07
CA ILE A 276 -2.37 20.24 7.26
C ILE A 276 -1.93 18.78 7.36
N LEU A 277 -1.39 18.21 6.27
CA LEU A 277 -0.94 16.82 6.23
C LEU A 277 0.49 16.70 6.77
N LEU A 278 0.65 15.88 7.82
CA LEU A 278 1.94 15.51 8.41
C LEU A 278 2.20 14.02 8.17
N PRO A 279 3.42 13.60 7.75
CA PRO A 279 3.78 12.18 7.63
C PRO A 279 3.55 11.43 8.95
N GLY A 280 2.87 10.28 8.87
CA GLY A 280 2.51 9.47 10.01
C GLY A 280 1.07 9.61 10.46
N ILE A 281 0.37 10.68 10.09
CA ILE A 281 -1.07 10.81 10.41
C ILE A 281 -1.84 9.68 9.75
N ILE A 282 -2.64 8.98 10.56
CA ILE A 282 -3.62 7.99 10.13
C ILE A 282 -4.98 8.67 10.04
N VAL A 283 -5.62 8.55 8.91
CA VAL A 283 -6.98 9.01 8.63
C VAL A 283 -7.89 7.78 8.66
N PRO A 284 -8.73 7.61 9.70
CA PRO A 284 -9.57 6.42 9.84
C PRO A 284 -10.59 6.28 8.71
N GLU A 285 -11.17 7.39 8.27
CA GLU A 285 -12.15 7.45 7.18
C GLU A 285 -11.75 8.52 6.17
N LEU A 286 -11.31 8.09 5.00
CA LEU A 286 -11.01 8.92 3.85
C LEU A 286 -11.90 8.51 2.69
N PHE A 287 -12.59 9.47 2.08
CA PHE A 287 -13.40 9.27 0.89
C PHE A 287 -12.67 9.81 -0.33
N ILE A 288 -12.60 9.00 -1.39
CA ILE A 288 -12.16 9.45 -2.72
C ILE A 288 -13.42 9.68 -3.54
N GLU A 289 -13.71 10.94 -3.86
CA GLU A 289 -14.91 11.36 -4.60
C GLU A 289 -14.56 11.63 -6.06
N PHE A 290 -15.27 10.95 -6.95
CA PHE A 290 -15.15 11.10 -8.40
C PHE A 290 -16.18 12.11 -8.93
N ALA A 291 -16.01 12.57 -10.18
CA ALA A 291 -16.79 13.65 -10.77
C ALA A 291 -18.32 13.38 -10.88
N ASP A 292 -18.72 12.11 -10.86
CA ASP A 292 -20.12 11.68 -10.89
C ASP A 292 -20.75 11.58 -9.47
N GLY A 293 -20.02 11.98 -8.42
CA GLY A 293 -20.45 11.84 -7.04
C GLY A 293 -20.20 10.45 -6.44
N PHE A 294 -19.63 9.53 -7.21
CA PHE A 294 -19.23 8.22 -6.73
C PHE A 294 -18.08 8.33 -5.71
N LYS A 295 -18.18 7.62 -4.60
CA LYS A 295 -17.21 7.65 -3.51
C LYS A 295 -16.67 6.27 -3.18
N LEU A 296 -15.35 6.21 -2.94
CA LEU A 296 -14.68 5.05 -2.36
C LEU A 296 -14.24 5.41 -0.94
N LYS A 297 -14.47 4.50 0.00
CA LYS A 297 -14.07 4.68 1.40
C LYS A 297 -12.83 3.87 1.71
N CYS A 298 -11.85 4.46 2.41
CA CYS A 298 -10.66 3.76 2.85
C CYS A 298 -10.14 4.29 4.18
N LYS A 299 -9.34 3.49 4.89
CA LYS A 299 -8.43 3.93 5.96
C LYS A 299 -7.08 4.23 5.32
N ALA A 300 -6.47 5.35 5.67
CA ALA A 300 -5.27 5.83 4.97
C ALA A 300 -4.23 6.41 5.92
N GLN A 301 -2.97 6.49 5.47
CA GLN A 301 -1.89 7.13 6.20
C GLN A 301 -1.09 8.07 5.30
N VAL A 302 -0.77 9.26 5.81
CA VAL A 302 0.18 10.16 5.15
C VAL A 302 1.58 9.59 5.28
N VAL A 303 2.24 9.29 4.15
CA VAL A 303 3.53 8.57 4.16
C VAL A 303 4.73 9.44 3.84
N TYR A 304 4.55 10.51 3.10
CA TYR A 304 5.62 11.50 2.84
C TYR A 304 5.07 12.90 2.62
N ARG A 305 5.94 13.90 2.82
CA ARG A 305 5.67 15.30 2.60
C ARG A 305 6.89 15.95 1.95
N ASN A 306 6.78 16.36 0.69
CA ASN A 306 7.84 16.98 -0.09
C ASN A 306 7.45 18.41 -0.46
N THR A 307 8.32 19.37 -0.14
CA THR A 307 8.13 20.78 -0.52
C THR A 307 8.65 21.01 -1.91
N ALA A 308 7.89 21.72 -2.73
CA ALA A 308 8.28 22.10 -4.07
C ALA A 308 7.86 23.55 -4.34
N ARG A 309 8.47 24.18 -5.40
CA ARG A 309 8.13 25.53 -5.84
C ARG A 309 7.65 25.48 -7.28
N THR A 310 6.63 26.26 -7.59
CA THR A 310 6.23 26.52 -8.97
C THR A 310 7.19 27.49 -9.63
N LYS A 311 7.12 27.64 -10.97
CA LYS A 311 7.86 28.66 -11.73
C LYS A 311 7.56 30.07 -11.22
N ASP A 312 6.38 30.31 -10.70
CA ASP A 312 5.90 31.59 -10.15
C ASP A 312 6.27 31.77 -8.67
N SER A 313 7.23 31.01 -8.15
CA SER A 313 7.73 31.06 -6.77
C SER A 313 6.72 30.69 -5.67
N THR A 314 5.52 30.24 -6.03
CA THR A 314 4.54 29.76 -5.02
C THR A 314 5.05 28.46 -4.42
N MET A 315 5.10 28.41 -3.09
CA MET A 315 5.46 27.20 -2.36
C MET A 315 4.26 26.27 -2.20
N PHE A 316 4.43 25.03 -2.55
CA PHE A 316 3.44 23.98 -2.30
C PHE A 316 4.09 22.74 -1.72
N VAL A 317 3.25 21.87 -1.19
CA VAL A 317 3.65 20.60 -0.60
C VAL A 317 2.93 19.49 -1.34
N ARG A 318 3.68 18.50 -1.76
CA ARG A 318 3.14 17.24 -2.28
C ARG A 318 3.17 16.21 -1.17
N CYS A 319 2.00 15.71 -0.80
CA CYS A 319 1.84 14.66 0.20
C CYS A 319 1.42 13.35 -0.47
N GLY A 320 2.10 12.26 -0.10
CA GLY A 320 1.70 10.92 -0.48
C GLY A 320 0.88 10.27 0.63
N ILE A 321 -0.20 9.61 0.23
CA ILE A 321 -1.15 8.93 1.11
C ILE A 321 -1.21 7.48 0.67
N ALA A 322 -0.94 6.54 1.59
CA ALA A 322 -1.07 5.11 1.37
C ALA A 322 -2.39 4.61 1.94
N PHE A 323 -3.05 3.71 1.26
CA PHE A 323 -4.21 3.02 1.78
C PHE A 323 -3.75 1.96 2.79
N LEU A 324 -4.34 1.95 3.97
CA LEU A 324 -4.10 0.96 5.01
C LEU A 324 -5.12 -0.17 4.95
N ASP A 325 -6.37 0.20 4.63
CA ASP A 325 -7.44 -0.75 4.41
C ASP A 325 -8.56 -0.13 3.56
N MET A 326 -9.31 -0.97 2.86
CA MET A 326 -10.40 -0.57 1.97
C MET A 326 -11.35 -1.76 1.85
N ASP A 327 -12.66 -1.50 1.83
CA ASP A 327 -13.65 -2.54 1.58
C ASP A 327 -13.37 -3.30 0.28
N ILE A 328 -13.59 -4.61 0.28
CA ILE A 328 -13.24 -5.48 -0.86
C ILE A 328 -14.00 -5.11 -2.14
N HIS A 329 -15.22 -4.55 -2.04
CA HIS A 329 -15.96 -4.06 -3.20
C HIS A 329 -15.36 -2.77 -3.75
N ASP A 330 -14.92 -1.86 -2.88
CA ASP A 330 -14.26 -0.61 -3.26
C ASP A 330 -12.88 -0.87 -3.89
N GLN A 331 -12.15 -1.90 -3.41
CA GLN A 331 -10.94 -2.39 -4.09
C GLN A 331 -11.23 -2.81 -5.54
N GLY A 332 -12.29 -3.57 -5.76
CA GLY A 332 -12.72 -3.99 -7.10
C GLY A 332 -13.05 -2.82 -8.01
N ARG A 333 -13.79 -1.83 -7.50
CA ARG A 333 -14.17 -0.60 -8.23
C ARG A 333 -12.96 0.25 -8.58
N LEU A 334 -12.05 0.48 -7.62
CA LEU A 334 -10.79 1.19 -7.85
C LEU A 334 -9.93 0.47 -8.89
N SER A 335 -9.78 -0.84 -8.76
CA SER A 335 -9.05 -1.66 -9.72
C SER A 335 -9.64 -1.55 -11.13
N GLY A 336 -10.98 -1.59 -11.27
CA GLY A 336 -11.66 -1.42 -12.54
C GLY A 336 -11.34 -0.09 -13.23
N ILE A 337 -11.39 1.02 -12.48
CA ILE A 337 -11.04 2.35 -12.98
C ILE A 337 -9.58 2.39 -13.46
N LEU A 338 -8.64 1.93 -12.62
CA LEU A 338 -7.20 1.99 -12.93
C LEU A 338 -6.81 1.09 -14.11
N HIS A 339 -7.40 -0.10 -14.23
CA HIS A 339 -7.16 -1.00 -15.36
C HIS A 339 -7.67 -0.38 -16.66
N HIS A 340 -8.86 0.21 -16.64
CA HIS A 340 -9.43 0.84 -17.83
C HIS A 340 -8.63 2.07 -18.29
N VAL A 341 -8.15 2.88 -17.36
CA VAL A 341 -7.27 4.02 -17.64
C VAL A 341 -5.93 3.56 -18.23
N ALA A 342 -5.39 2.46 -17.71
CA ALA A 342 -4.12 1.91 -18.21
C ALA A 342 -4.27 1.30 -19.62
N ASN A 343 -5.38 0.64 -19.89
CA ASN A 343 -5.69 0.01 -21.18
C ASN A 343 -7.20 -0.10 -21.38
N LYS A 344 -7.75 0.62 -22.35
CA LYS A 344 -9.17 0.67 -22.66
C LYS A 344 -9.81 -0.67 -23.04
N LYS A 345 -9.00 -1.70 -23.32
CA LYS A 345 -9.45 -3.07 -23.65
C LYS A 345 -9.46 -4.00 -22.44
N THR A 346 -9.02 -3.53 -21.27
CA THR A 346 -8.93 -4.33 -20.05
C THR A 346 -10.04 -3.95 -19.09
N TYR A 347 -10.69 -4.97 -18.54
CA TYR A 347 -11.78 -4.80 -17.60
C TYR A 347 -11.50 -5.71 -16.38
N ALA A 348 -11.31 -5.08 -15.19
CA ALA A 348 -11.45 -5.76 -13.93
C ALA A 348 -12.86 -5.46 -13.47
N CYS A 349 -13.80 -6.37 -13.67
CA CYS A 349 -15.18 -5.92 -13.61
C CYS A 349 -16.16 -6.93 -13.02
N ASN A 350 -17.25 -6.30 -12.64
CA ASN A 350 -18.49 -6.90 -12.23
C ASN A 350 -19.50 -6.98 -13.40
N TRP A 351 -19.07 -6.66 -14.61
CA TRP A 351 -19.98 -6.60 -15.76
C TRP A 351 -19.37 -7.34 -16.94
N VAL A 352 -19.91 -8.47 -17.24
CA VAL A 352 -19.56 -9.27 -18.41
C VAL A 352 -20.86 -9.75 -19.05
N ASP A 353 -20.88 -9.74 -20.36
CA ASP A 353 -21.88 -10.50 -21.10
C ASP A 353 -21.60 -12.00 -20.87
N LEU A 354 -22.46 -12.64 -20.09
CA LEU A 354 -22.30 -14.06 -19.75
C LEU A 354 -22.41 -14.95 -20.98
N ASP A 355 -23.26 -14.63 -21.95
CA ASP A 355 -23.39 -15.41 -23.18
C ASP A 355 -22.11 -15.32 -24.01
N ALA A 356 -21.52 -14.12 -24.11
CA ALA A 356 -20.22 -13.95 -24.75
C ALA A 356 -19.11 -14.71 -23.99
N LEU A 357 -19.14 -14.73 -22.66
CA LEU A 357 -18.17 -15.48 -21.84
C LEU A 357 -18.31 -16.99 -22.03
N TRP A 358 -19.53 -17.52 -22.02
CA TRP A 358 -19.75 -18.95 -22.28
C TRP A 358 -19.30 -19.33 -23.68
N LYS A 359 -19.66 -18.54 -24.71
CA LYS A 359 -19.19 -18.73 -26.07
C LYS A 359 -17.66 -18.78 -26.15
N PHE A 360 -16.99 -17.83 -25.51
CA PHE A 360 -15.52 -17.78 -25.41
C PHE A 360 -14.92 -19.05 -24.80
N PHE A 361 -15.49 -19.59 -23.70
CA PHE A 361 -14.99 -20.81 -23.07
C PHE A 361 -15.11 -22.04 -23.99
N PHE A 362 -16.14 -22.13 -24.81
CA PHE A 362 -16.27 -23.20 -25.80
C PHE A 362 -15.30 -22.99 -26.98
N GLU A 363 -15.20 -21.81 -27.53
CA GLU A 363 -14.32 -21.49 -28.66
C GLU A 363 -12.84 -21.67 -28.34
N THR A 364 -12.43 -21.37 -27.13
CA THR A 364 -11.03 -21.57 -26.67
C THR A 364 -10.69 -23.01 -26.35
N GLY A 365 -11.70 -23.91 -26.30
CA GLY A 365 -11.55 -25.28 -25.85
C GLY A 365 -11.32 -25.42 -24.34
N PHE A 366 -11.58 -24.34 -23.58
CA PHE A 366 -11.55 -24.40 -22.11
C PHE A 366 -12.62 -25.35 -21.58
N VAL A 367 -13.82 -25.36 -22.22
CA VAL A 367 -14.82 -26.40 -22.05
C VAL A 367 -14.67 -27.40 -23.20
N TYR A 368 -13.95 -28.49 -22.93
CA TYR A 368 -13.77 -29.60 -23.88
C TYR A 368 -14.83 -30.70 -23.66
N PRO A 369 -15.01 -31.65 -24.60
CA PRO A 369 -16.11 -32.65 -24.54
C PRO A 369 -16.22 -33.40 -23.20
N GLY A 370 -15.11 -33.86 -22.62
CA GLY A 370 -15.13 -34.56 -21.32
C GLY A 370 -15.59 -33.66 -20.17
N LYS A 371 -15.17 -32.39 -20.15
CA LYS A 371 -15.62 -31.40 -19.17
C LYS A 371 -17.11 -31.07 -19.35
N TYR A 372 -17.56 -30.92 -20.62
CA TYR A 372 -18.96 -30.66 -20.92
C TYR A 372 -19.87 -31.78 -20.47
N ALA A 373 -19.44 -33.04 -20.58
CA ALA A 373 -20.19 -34.20 -20.09
C ALA A 373 -20.47 -34.14 -18.58
N LEU A 374 -19.53 -33.57 -17.80
CA LEU A 374 -19.73 -33.33 -16.36
C LEU A 374 -20.66 -32.13 -16.10
N MET A 375 -20.60 -31.10 -16.94
CA MET A 375 -21.37 -29.86 -16.77
C MET A 375 -22.81 -30.00 -17.28
N HIS A 376 -23.06 -30.84 -18.28
CA HIS A 376 -24.31 -30.91 -19.03
C HIS A 376 -25.54 -31.09 -18.12
N ASN A 377 -25.47 -31.98 -17.14
CA ASN A 377 -26.59 -32.26 -16.24
C ASN A 377 -26.84 -31.14 -15.21
N ASN A 378 -25.86 -30.25 -15.00
CA ASN A 378 -25.92 -29.15 -14.03
C ASN A 378 -25.82 -27.78 -14.69
N LYS A 379 -26.12 -27.67 -15.99
CA LYS A 379 -25.93 -26.46 -16.79
C LYS A 379 -26.51 -25.19 -16.15
N GLU A 380 -27.75 -25.26 -15.67
CA GLU A 380 -28.41 -24.09 -15.07
C GLU A 380 -27.76 -23.67 -13.73
N ARG A 381 -27.33 -24.66 -12.92
CA ARG A 381 -26.57 -24.37 -11.68
C ARG A 381 -25.24 -23.69 -11.97
N PHE A 382 -24.53 -24.10 -13.03
CA PHE A 382 -23.28 -23.43 -13.45
C PHE A 382 -23.52 -21.97 -13.86
N LYS A 383 -24.59 -21.74 -14.65
CA LYS A 383 -24.94 -20.37 -15.08
C LYS A 383 -25.32 -19.48 -13.88
N GLU A 384 -26.14 -19.98 -12.98
CA GLU A 384 -26.54 -19.25 -11.77
C GLU A 384 -25.33 -18.94 -10.87
N THR A 385 -24.41 -19.90 -10.67
CA THR A 385 -23.19 -19.70 -9.89
C THR A 385 -22.31 -18.62 -10.53
N TYR A 386 -22.16 -18.61 -11.85
CA TYR A 386 -21.40 -17.59 -12.57
C TYR A 386 -22.01 -16.21 -12.46
N GLU A 387 -23.34 -16.11 -12.57
CA GLU A 387 -24.06 -14.85 -12.37
C GLU A 387 -23.83 -14.29 -10.97
N LYS A 388 -23.98 -15.14 -9.96
CA LYS A 388 -23.71 -14.75 -8.56
C LYS A 388 -22.27 -14.29 -8.37
N LEU A 389 -21.27 -15.06 -8.85
CA LEU A 389 -19.86 -14.76 -8.66
C LEU A 389 -19.40 -13.51 -9.38
N TYR A 390 -19.81 -13.34 -10.64
CA TYR A 390 -19.15 -12.37 -11.52
C TYR A 390 -20.01 -11.14 -11.84
N ILE A 391 -21.34 -11.23 -11.78
CA ILE A 391 -22.23 -10.07 -11.99
C ILE A 391 -22.59 -9.44 -10.65
N LYS A 392 -23.00 -10.22 -9.66
CA LYS A 392 -23.35 -9.70 -8.33
C LYS A 392 -22.13 -9.32 -7.49
N ASN A 393 -20.94 -9.69 -7.95
CA ASN A 393 -19.64 -9.33 -7.40
C ASN A 393 -19.53 -9.51 -5.88
N PRO A 394 -19.66 -10.71 -5.36
CA PRO A 394 -19.40 -10.96 -3.94
C PRO A 394 -17.92 -10.69 -3.61
N GLY A 395 -17.65 -10.36 -2.35
CA GLY A 395 -16.28 -10.09 -1.85
C GLY A 395 -15.28 -11.24 -2.02
N ILE A 396 -15.79 -12.45 -2.28
CA ILE A 396 -14.99 -13.67 -2.41
C ILE A 396 -14.43 -13.94 -3.81
N ALA A 397 -14.88 -13.23 -4.86
CA ALA A 397 -14.48 -13.54 -6.24
C ALA A 397 -14.20 -12.28 -7.06
N ARG A 398 -13.27 -12.38 -8.01
CA ARG A 398 -12.96 -11.39 -9.02
C ARG A 398 -12.69 -12.06 -10.34
N HIS A 399 -13.03 -11.41 -11.44
CA HIS A 399 -12.59 -11.83 -12.76
C HIS A 399 -12.00 -10.66 -13.55
N PHE A 400 -11.12 -10.99 -14.46
CA PHE A 400 -10.38 -10.06 -15.30
C PHE A 400 -10.55 -10.48 -16.75
N ILE A 401 -10.90 -9.51 -17.58
CA ILE A 401 -11.24 -9.75 -18.97
C ILE A 401 -10.41 -8.83 -19.87
N TYR A 402 -9.96 -9.39 -20.97
CA TYR A 402 -9.42 -8.66 -22.09
C TYR A 402 -10.36 -8.81 -23.27
N GLN A 403 -10.97 -7.70 -23.69
CA GLN A 403 -11.95 -7.71 -24.80
C GLN A 403 -11.75 -6.52 -25.72
N SER A 404 -12.17 -6.68 -26.97
CA SER A 404 -12.30 -5.58 -27.93
C SER A 404 -13.52 -5.80 -28.81
N ASN A 405 -14.27 -4.72 -29.09
CA ASN A 405 -15.48 -4.74 -29.92
C ASN A 405 -16.51 -5.81 -29.47
N GLY A 406 -16.68 -5.99 -28.14
CA GLY A 406 -17.58 -6.98 -27.57
C GLY A 406 -17.10 -8.43 -27.61
N ILE A 407 -15.92 -8.70 -28.22
CA ILE A 407 -15.33 -10.04 -28.29
C ILE A 407 -14.31 -10.22 -27.15
N ILE A 408 -14.51 -11.28 -26.35
CA ILE A 408 -13.58 -11.66 -25.28
C ILE A 408 -12.41 -12.42 -25.90
N HIS A 409 -11.19 -11.99 -25.59
CA HIS A 409 -9.94 -12.59 -26.05
C HIS A 409 -9.19 -13.31 -24.92
N GLY A 410 -9.41 -12.90 -23.67
CA GLY A 410 -8.78 -13.52 -22.51
C GLY A 410 -9.64 -13.37 -21.27
N HIS A 411 -9.57 -14.35 -20.38
CA HIS A 411 -10.26 -14.37 -19.10
C HIS A 411 -9.40 -15.10 -18.06
N ILE A 412 -9.41 -14.60 -16.83
CA ILE A 412 -8.90 -15.27 -15.65
C ILE A 412 -9.72 -14.84 -14.44
N SER A 413 -9.86 -15.69 -13.46
CA SER A 413 -10.56 -15.37 -12.22
C SER A 413 -9.77 -15.78 -10.99
N ILE A 414 -10.10 -15.12 -9.88
CA ILE A 414 -9.59 -15.44 -8.55
C ILE A 414 -10.75 -15.63 -7.60
N LEU A 415 -10.60 -16.57 -6.68
CA LEU A 415 -11.61 -16.96 -5.69
C LEU A 415 -10.94 -17.11 -4.32
N ARG A 416 -11.41 -16.41 -3.30
CA ARG A 416 -11.01 -16.66 -1.92
C ARG A 416 -11.68 -17.94 -1.44
N PHE A 417 -10.94 -19.03 -1.38
CA PHE A 417 -11.49 -20.34 -1.01
C PHE A 417 -11.01 -20.84 0.35
N TYR A 418 -9.90 -20.31 0.85
CA TYR A 418 -9.40 -20.49 2.21
C TYR A 418 -9.29 -19.14 2.90
N GLU A 419 -9.17 -19.12 4.24
CA GLU A 419 -9.26 -17.88 5.04
C GLU A 419 -8.33 -16.77 4.56
N ASN A 420 -7.08 -17.13 4.23
CA ASN A 420 -6.07 -16.17 3.79
C ASN A 420 -5.48 -16.51 2.41
N THR A 421 -6.21 -17.31 1.60
CA THR A 421 -5.69 -17.81 0.33
C THR A 421 -6.69 -17.64 -0.80
N TRP A 422 -6.19 -17.10 -1.91
CA TRP A 422 -6.93 -16.92 -3.16
C TRP A 422 -6.50 -17.93 -4.22
N LEU A 423 -7.46 -18.61 -4.80
CA LEU A 423 -7.30 -19.57 -5.90
C LEU A 423 -7.37 -18.85 -7.25
N LEU A 424 -6.30 -18.91 -8.05
CA LEU A 424 -6.31 -18.55 -9.47
C LEU A 424 -6.95 -19.68 -10.26
N HIS A 425 -7.96 -19.36 -11.07
CA HIS A 425 -8.64 -20.35 -11.88
C HIS A 425 -9.25 -19.76 -13.16
N HIS A 426 -9.80 -20.61 -14.02
CA HIS A 426 -10.49 -20.24 -15.28
C HIS A 426 -9.63 -19.36 -16.22
N HIS A 427 -8.31 -19.63 -16.26
CA HIS A 427 -7.42 -18.95 -17.18
C HIS A 427 -7.60 -19.51 -18.59
N ALA A 428 -8.15 -18.69 -19.49
CA ALA A 428 -8.38 -19.02 -20.89
C ALA A 428 -7.99 -17.84 -21.80
N ALA A 429 -7.48 -18.17 -22.99
CA ALA A 429 -7.12 -17.18 -24.00
C ALA A 429 -7.43 -17.67 -25.40
N SER A 430 -7.93 -16.78 -26.26
CA SER A 430 -8.16 -17.04 -27.67
C SER A 430 -6.84 -17.24 -28.42
N ARG A 431 -6.81 -18.15 -29.37
CA ARG A 431 -5.69 -18.37 -30.30
C ARG A 431 -5.67 -17.39 -31.48
N SER A 432 -6.63 -16.46 -31.56
CA SER A 432 -6.72 -15.46 -32.62
C SER A 432 -5.52 -14.48 -32.58
N SER A 433 -5.45 -13.58 -33.54
CA SER A 433 -4.35 -12.65 -33.84
C SER A 433 -3.70 -11.91 -32.66
N ASP A 434 -4.33 -11.88 -31.51
CA ASP A 434 -3.81 -11.26 -30.30
C ASP A 434 -3.20 -12.32 -29.37
N SER A 435 -2.06 -12.90 -29.79
CA SER A 435 -1.37 -14.00 -29.10
C SER A 435 -0.85 -13.66 -27.68
N MET A 436 -1.20 -12.48 -27.15
CA MET A 436 -0.82 -12.02 -25.80
C MET A 436 -1.99 -11.99 -24.82
N ALA A 437 -3.21 -12.34 -25.24
CA ALA A 437 -4.41 -12.20 -24.41
C ALA A 437 -4.28 -12.89 -23.03
N GLY A 438 -3.72 -14.10 -23.00
CA GLY A 438 -3.47 -14.82 -21.74
C GLY A 438 -2.49 -14.13 -20.80
N LEU A 439 -1.44 -13.51 -21.34
CA LEU A 439 -0.48 -12.75 -20.55
C LEU A 439 -1.09 -11.41 -20.09
N VAL A 440 -1.94 -10.77 -20.92
CA VAL A 440 -2.61 -9.51 -20.55
C VAL A 440 -3.52 -9.72 -19.35
N VAL A 441 -4.36 -10.77 -19.35
CA VAL A 441 -5.25 -11.03 -18.21
C VAL A 441 -4.49 -11.47 -16.97
N LEU A 442 -3.39 -12.23 -17.12
CA LEU A 442 -2.51 -12.56 -16.01
C LEU A 442 -1.89 -11.30 -15.40
N SER A 443 -1.40 -10.36 -16.23
CA SER A 443 -0.86 -9.08 -15.77
C SER A 443 -1.92 -8.20 -15.06
N GLN A 444 -3.20 -8.32 -15.40
CA GLN A 444 -4.27 -7.64 -14.67
C GLN A 444 -4.41 -8.19 -13.24
N VAL A 445 -4.44 -9.52 -13.09
CA VAL A 445 -4.48 -10.17 -11.77
C VAL A 445 -3.26 -9.79 -10.95
N GLU A 446 -2.07 -9.83 -11.54
CA GLU A 446 -0.82 -9.44 -10.89
C GLU A 446 -0.87 -8.01 -10.35
N ARG A 447 -1.39 -7.06 -11.13
CA ARG A 447 -1.59 -5.67 -10.67
C ARG A 447 -2.56 -5.59 -9.50
N TYR A 448 -3.70 -6.27 -9.59
CA TYR A 448 -4.67 -6.34 -8.50
C TYR A 448 -4.03 -6.89 -7.23
N ILE A 449 -3.34 -8.02 -7.31
CA ILE A 449 -2.62 -8.62 -6.19
C ILE A 449 -1.58 -7.65 -5.63
N ASN A 450 -0.76 -7.04 -6.50
CA ASN A 450 0.27 -6.10 -6.08
C ASN A 450 -0.31 -4.88 -5.34
N ASP A 451 -1.46 -4.39 -5.78
CA ASP A 451 -2.10 -3.23 -5.18
C ASP A 451 -2.72 -3.52 -3.81
N PHE A 452 -3.37 -4.69 -3.66
CA PHE A 452 -4.29 -4.92 -2.55
C PHE A 452 -3.87 -6.01 -1.55
N HIS A 453 -2.90 -6.89 -1.85
CA HIS A 453 -2.52 -8.01 -0.96
C HIS A 453 -2.11 -7.59 0.46
N ARG A 454 -1.67 -6.33 0.66
CA ARG A 454 -1.27 -5.80 1.97
C ARG A 454 -2.43 -5.23 2.78
N LEU A 455 -3.60 -5.07 2.19
CA LEU A 455 -4.78 -4.61 2.91
C LEU A 455 -5.36 -5.77 3.72
N TYR A 456 -5.70 -5.48 4.97
CA TYR A 456 -6.22 -6.51 5.88
C TYR A 456 -7.49 -7.17 5.33
N SER A 457 -8.43 -6.37 4.83
CA SER A 457 -9.70 -6.83 4.26
C SER A 457 -9.57 -7.72 3.02
N THR A 458 -8.38 -7.79 2.40
CA THR A 458 -8.15 -8.65 1.22
C THR A 458 -7.95 -10.11 1.62
N HIS A 459 -7.50 -10.39 2.85
CA HIS A 459 -7.20 -11.75 3.33
C HIS A 459 -6.34 -12.54 2.33
N MET A 460 -5.23 -11.96 1.89
CA MET A 460 -4.40 -12.51 0.82
C MET A 460 -2.94 -12.69 1.29
N ASN A 461 -2.70 -13.74 2.08
CA ASN A 461 -1.36 -14.15 2.46
C ASN A 461 -0.74 -15.10 1.43
N TYR A 462 -1.60 -15.88 0.77
CA TYR A 462 -1.20 -16.84 -0.25
C TYR A 462 -2.06 -16.73 -1.50
N VAL A 463 -1.45 -17.04 -2.64
CA VAL A 463 -2.14 -17.27 -3.91
C VAL A 463 -1.79 -18.67 -4.38
N ILE A 464 -2.80 -19.44 -4.78
CA ILE A 464 -2.64 -20.82 -5.24
C ILE A 464 -3.20 -21.00 -6.64
N CYS A 465 -2.68 -22.02 -7.35
CA CYS A 465 -3.17 -22.43 -8.65
C CYS A 465 -2.96 -23.94 -8.82
N TYR A 466 -3.96 -24.64 -9.34
CA TYR A 466 -3.80 -26.02 -9.77
C TYR A 466 -3.55 -26.07 -11.27
N PHE A 467 -2.47 -26.70 -11.70
CA PHE A 467 -2.17 -26.87 -13.12
C PHE A 467 -1.61 -28.26 -13.42
N ARG A 468 -1.77 -28.70 -14.66
CA ARG A 468 -1.22 -29.96 -15.12
C ARG A 468 0.25 -29.78 -15.50
N PRO A 469 1.16 -30.71 -15.08
CA PRO A 469 2.59 -30.62 -15.39
C PRO A 469 2.89 -30.53 -16.89
N ASP A 470 2.08 -31.22 -17.73
CA ASP A 470 2.21 -31.23 -19.21
C ASP A 470 1.76 -29.94 -19.88
N ASN A 471 1.08 -29.03 -19.16
CA ASN A 471 0.68 -27.72 -19.69
C ASN A 471 1.85 -26.74 -19.70
N ARG A 472 2.41 -26.50 -20.88
CA ARG A 472 3.63 -25.69 -21.08
C ARG A 472 3.53 -24.27 -20.52
N PHE A 473 2.38 -23.62 -20.62
CA PHE A 473 2.24 -22.24 -20.19
C PHE A 473 2.29 -22.10 -18.66
N PRO A 474 1.41 -22.75 -17.88
CA PRO A 474 1.49 -22.72 -16.42
C PRO A 474 2.82 -23.25 -15.87
N HIS A 475 3.36 -24.30 -16.48
CA HIS A 475 4.66 -24.84 -16.06
C HIS A 475 5.78 -23.82 -16.21
N ARG A 476 5.81 -23.09 -17.34
CA ARG A 476 6.80 -22.03 -17.57
C ARG A 476 6.63 -20.84 -16.64
N VAL A 477 5.38 -20.47 -16.29
CA VAL A 477 5.08 -19.34 -15.41
C VAL A 477 5.26 -19.74 -13.95
N PHE A 478 4.42 -20.64 -13.47
CA PHE A 478 4.35 -20.99 -12.05
C PHE A 478 5.53 -21.88 -11.60
N GLY A 479 5.91 -22.86 -12.42
CA GLY A 479 7.11 -23.67 -12.19
C GLY A 479 8.36 -22.82 -12.19
N GLY A 480 8.52 -21.98 -13.24
CA GLY A 480 9.68 -21.10 -13.34
C GLY A 480 9.80 -20.07 -12.22
N VAL A 481 8.68 -19.57 -11.68
CA VAL A 481 8.68 -18.71 -10.47
C VAL A 481 9.24 -19.46 -9.26
N THR A 482 8.76 -20.68 -9.00
CA THR A 482 9.22 -21.50 -7.88
C THR A 482 10.71 -21.81 -8.00
N GLU A 483 11.15 -22.18 -9.19
CA GLU A 483 12.58 -22.39 -9.47
C GLU A 483 13.42 -21.12 -9.28
N SER A 484 12.87 -19.94 -9.63
CA SER A 484 13.59 -18.66 -9.50
C SER A 484 13.69 -18.17 -8.05
N ILE A 485 12.69 -18.44 -7.22
CA ILE A 485 12.67 -18.01 -5.80
C ILE A 485 13.65 -18.84 -4.97
N HIS A 486 13.85 -20.11 -5.28
CA HIS A 486 14.76 -21.05 -4.57
C HIS A 486 14.50 -21.14 -3.06
N ASP A 487 13.30 -20.81 -2.58
CA ASP A 487 12.89 -20.89 -1.20
C ASP A 487 11.49 -21.51 -1.11
N PRO A 488 11.35 -22.73 -0.54
CA PRO A 488 10.06 -23.40 -0.42
C PRO A 488 9.07 -22.62 0.46
N LYS A 489 9.53 -21.74 1.36
CA LYS A 489 8.68 -20.83 2.14
C LYS A 489 8.25 -19.60 1.33
N GLY A 490 8.86 -19.36 0.20
CA GLY A 490 8.46 -18.31 -0.75
C GLY A 490 7.48 -18.82 -1.80
N SER A 491 7.79 -19.98 -2.41
CA SER A 491 6.92 -20.64 -3.40
C SER A 491 7.16 -22.14 -3.38
N SER A 492 6.08 -22.92 -3.40
CA SER A 492 6.14 -24.39 -3.43
C SER A 492 5.23 -24.98 -4.50
N ILE A 493 5.53 -26.22 -4.89
CA ILE A 493 4.70 -27.04 -5.79
C ILE A 493 4.54 -28.42 -5.18
N ASP A 494 3.29 -28.81 -4.95
CA ASP A 494 2.92 -30.11 -4.40
C ASP A 494 2.11 -30.89 -5.45
N PRO A 495 2.61 -32.03 -5.97
CA PRO A 495 1.90 -32.84 -6.95
C PRO A 495 0.87 -33.75 -6.31
N PHE A 496 -0.34 -33.79 -6.87
CA PHE A 496 -1.45 -34.65 -6.47
C PHE A 496 -1.86 -35.59 -7.60
N ALA A 497 -2.06 -36.85 -7.31
CA ALA A 497 -2.79 -37.74 -8.18
C ALA A 497 -4.28 -37.43 -8.15
N TYR A 498 -4.89 -37.23 -9.33
CA TYR A 498 -6.30 -36.86 -9.46
C TYR A 498 -7.09 -38.00 -10.11
N PHE A 499 -8.16 -38.43 -9.45
CA PHE A 499 -9.10 -39.45 -9.95
C PHE A 499 -10.51 -39.21 -9.40
N HIS A 500 -11.47 -40.04 -9.85
CA HIS A 500 -12.85 -39.97 -9.35
C HIS A 500 -13.19 -41.24 -8.58
N HIS A 501 -13.74 -41.06 -7.39
CA HIS A 501 -14.40 -42.14 -6.64
C HIS A 501 -15.89 -42.21 -7.00
N HIS A 502 -16.38 -43.39 -7.32
CA HIS A 502 -17.80 -43.64 -7.59
C HIS A 502 -18.52 -43.99 -6.31
N LYS A 503 -19.61 -43.25 -5.98
CA LYS A 503 -20.40 -43.47 -4.76
C LYS A 503 -21.00 -44.88 -4.68
N ASN A 504 -21.33 -45.46 -5.83
CA ASN A 504 -21.89 -46.81 -5.97
C ASN A 504 -20.80 -47.91 -6.13
N ALA A 505 -19.53 -47.60 -5.82
CA ALA A 505 -18.50 -48.61 -5.80
C ALA A 505 -18.79 -49.71 -4.74
N ASN A 506 -18.23 -50.88 -4.98
CA ASN A 506 -18.40 -51.98 -4.02
C ASN A 506 -17.97 -51.58 -2.61
N GLN A 507 -18.85 -51.85 -1.65
CA GLN A 507 -18.58 -51.56 -0.25
C GLN A 507 -17.42 -52.44 0.23
N VAL A 508 -16.34 -51.80 0.67
CA VAL A 508 -15.23 -52.46 1.36
C VAL A 508 -15.43 -52.14 2.85
N GLU A 509 -15.59 -53.18 3.68
CA GLU A 509 -15.72 -52.97 5.13
C GLU A 509 -14.35 -52.55 5.70
N MET A 510 -14.40 -51.55 6.57
CA MET A 510 -13.21 -51.09 7.27
C MET A 510 -12.85 -52.08 8.40
N SER A 511 -11.64 -52.64 8.36
CA SER A 511 -11.14 -53.51 9.40
C SER A 511 -11.16 -52.82 10.76
N ALA A 512 -11.39 -53.59 11.84
CA ALA A 512 -11.45 -53.08 13.23
C ALA A 512 -10.17 -52.39 13.71
N LEU A 513 -9.02 -52.61 13.01
CA LEU A 513 -7.77 -51.93 13.30
C LEU A 513 -7.75 -50.46 12.83
N TRP A 514 -8.67 -50.08 11.94
CA TRP A 514 -8.78 -48.75 11.37
C TRP A 514 -9.92 -47.95 11.94
N SER A 515 -9.67 -46.70 12.21
CA SER A 515 -10.70 -45.75 12.62
C SER A 515 -10.65 -44.46 11.79
N LEU A 516 -11.84 -43.97 11.45
CA LEU A 516 -12.01 -42.65 10.79
C LEU A 516 -12.65 -41.71 11.81
N THR A 517 -11.90 -40.73 12.26
CA THR A 517 -12.33 -39.79 13.33
C THR A 517 -12.27 -38.36 12.83
N LYS A 518 -12.96 -37.43 13.50
CA LYS A 518 -12.70 -36.01 13.28
C LYS A 518 -11.29 -35.67 13.75
N VAL A 519 -10.65 -34.78 13.03
CA VAL A 519 -9.31 -34.31 13.35
C VAL A 519 -9.24 -33.70 14.75
N GLN A 520 -8.17 -34.03 15.46
CA GLN A 520 -7.80 -33.44 16.74
C GLN A 520 -6.58 -32.49 16.53
N PRO A 521 -6.33 -31.52 17.43
CA PRO A 521 -5.21 -30.61 17.31
C PRO A 521 -3.85 -31.31 17.14
N GLU A 522 -3.65 -32.45 17.81
CA GLU A 522 -2.43 -33.25 17.74
C GLU A 522 -2.21 -33.83 16.34
N ASP A 523 -3.30 -34.21 15.65
CA ASP A 523 -3.23 -34.77 14.29
C ASP A 523 -2.71 -33.70 13.30
N LEU A 524 -3.07 -32.42 13.50
CA LEU A 524 -2.56 -31.32 12.66
C LEU A 524 -1.08 -31.05 12.94
N THR A 525 -0.65 -31.14 14.19
CA THR A 525 0.78 -30.99 14.53
C THR A 525 1.61 -32.10 13.90
N GLU A 526 1.10 -33.33 13.88
CA GLU A 526 1.76 -34.45 13.22
C GLU A 526 1.79 -34.30 11.71
N LEU A 527 0.70 -33.84 11.10
CA LEU A 527 0.61 -33.52 9.68
C LEU A 527 1.61 -32.41 9.29
N GLU A 528 1.69 -31.33 10.08
CA GLU A 528 2.63 -30.23 9.86
C GLU A 528 4.09 -30.74 9.93
N SER A 529 4.41 -31.55 10.93
CA SER A 529 5.74 -32.15 11.11
C SER A 529 6.12 -33.06 9.95
N PHE A 530 5.19 -33.88 9.48
CA PHE A 530 5.37 -34.74 8.30
C PHE A 530 5.64 -33.88 7.05
N TYR A 531 4.82 -32.87 6.80
CA TYR A 531 4.94 -32.05 5.61
C TYR A 531 6.21 -31.20 5.62
N GLU A 532 6.60 -30.66 6.77
CA GLU A 532 7.85 -29.93 6.92
C GLU A 532 9.07 -30.83 6.61
N TYR A 533 9.03 -32.08 7.05
CA TYR A 533 10.11 -33.05 6.79
C TYR A 533 10.16 -33.48 5.31
N THR A 534 9.01 -33.66 4.65
CA THR A 534 8.94 -34.23 3.29
C THR A 534 9.04 -33.18 2.20
N SER A 535 8.46 -32.00 2.39
CA SER A 535 8.38 -30.93 1.38
C SER A 535 8.98 -29.61 1.89
N GLY A 536 8.73 -29.24 3.13
CA GLY A 536 9.08 -27.93 3.68
C GLY A 536 8.38 -26.73 3.01
N GLY A 537 7.35 -27.00 2.20
CA GLY A 537 6.63 -26.00 1.40
C GLY A 537 5.56 -25.22 2.17
N LEU A 538 4.50 -24.84 1.47
CA LEU A 538 3.48 -23.90 1.95
C LEU A 538 2.07 -24.51 2.06
N MET A 539 1.87 -25.78 1.69
CA MET A 539 0.55 -26.40 1.57
C MET A 539 -0.27 -26.33 2.87
N ILE A 540 0.34 -26.61 4.01
CA ILE A 540 -0.36 -26.59 5.31
C ILE A 540 -0.94 -25.20 5.59
N HIS A 541 -0.14 -24.15 5.41
CA HIS A 541 -0.57 -22.77 5.64
C HIS A 541 -1.59 -22.28 4.60
N ALA A 542 -1.37 -22.62 3.32
CA ALA A 542 -2.22 -22.15 2.23
C ALA A 542 -3.60 -22.83 2.18
N LEU A 543 -3.73 -24.04 2.74
CA LEU A 543 -5.00 -24.77 2.83
C LEU A 543 -5.66 -24.69 4.21
N ASP A 544 -5.21 -23.76 5.07
CA ASP A 544 -5.70 -23.55 6.45
C ASP A 544 -5.64 -24.83 7.30
N LEU A 545 -4.58 -25.63 7.19
CA LEU A 545 -4.39 -26.89 7.92
C LEU A 545 -3.56 -26.73 9.20
N GLU A 546 -3.40 -25.48 9.67
CA GLU A 546 -2.76 -25.18 10.94
C GLU A 546 -3.73 -25.42 12.13
N GLN A 547 -3.19 -25.77 13.28
CA GLN A 547 -3.99 -25.98 14.50
C GLN A 547 -4.86 -24.74 14.85
N SER A 548 -4.33 -23.54 14.67
CA SER A 548 -5.02 -22.26 14.93
C SER A 548 -6.26 -22.05 14.05
N MET A 549 -6.37 -22.79 12.94
CA MET A 549 -7.44 -22.66 11.96
C MET A 549 -8.53 -23.74 12.09
N LEU A 550 -8.40 -24.64 13.08
CA LEU A 550 -9.31 -25.79 13.24
C LEU A 550 -10.76 -25.38 13.45
N ASP A 551 -10.98 -24.33 14.23
CA ASP A 551 -12.31 -23.81 14.58
C ASP A 551 -12.70 -22.57 13.74
N SER A 552 -11.89 -22.19 12.75
CA SER A 552 -12.20 -21.05 11.88
C SER A 552 -13.32 -21.40 10.90
N ASP A 553 -14.44 -20.69 11.02
CA ASP A 553 -15.61 -20.84 10.13
C ASP A 553 -16.11 -19.50 9.58
N GLU A 554 -15.25 -18.48 9.63
CA GLU A 554 -15.61 -17.12 9.24
C GLU A 554 -15.91 -17.03 7.75
N LEU A 555 -15.06 -17.63 6.94
CA LEU A 555 -15.24 -17.67 5.49
C LEU A 555 -16.47 -18.48 5.07
N SER A 556 -16.78 -19.60 5.73
CA SER A 556 -18.00 -20.38 5.43
C SER A 556 -19.26 -19.56 5.73
N ARG A 557 -19.25 -18.78 6.81
CA ARG A 557 -20.35 -17.85 7.13
C ARG A 557 -20.46 -16.73 6.10
N GLU A 558 -19.33 -16.22 5.58
CA GLU A 558 -19.32 -15.23 4.50
C GLU A 558 -19.94 -15.81 3.22
N TYR A 559 -19.54 -17.00 2.80
CA TYR A 559 -20.14 -17.72 1.67
C TYR A 559 -21.66 -17.87 1.83
N GLN A 560 -22.11 -18.29 3.00
CA GLN A 560 -23.53 -18.45 3.30
C GLN A 560 -24.30 -17.13 3.19
N ARG A 561 -23.77 -16.02 3.70
CA ARG A 561 -24.38 -14.68 3.54
C ARG A 561 -24.52 -14.26 2.07
N LEU A 562 -23.59 -14.68 1.23
CA LEU A 562 -23.60 -14.42 -0.22
C LEU A 562 -24.47 -15.42 -1.01
N GLY A 563 -25.12 -16.38 -0.31
CA GLY A 563 -25.97 -17.39 -0.93
C GLY A 563 -25.21 -18.53 -1.58
N PHE A 564 -23.99 -18.82 -1.10
CA PHE A 564 -23.17 -19.94 -1.54
C PHE A 564 -23.01 -20.97 -0.43
N LYS A 565 -22.84 -22.24 -0.83
CA LYS A 565 -22.42 -23.31 0.05
C LYS A 565 -20.89 -23.45 0.03
N ARG A 566 -20.29 -23.46 1.19
CA ARG A 566 -18.91 -23.84 1.43
C ARG A 566 -18.83 -24.49 2.80
N GLU A 567 -18.47 -25.77 2.83
CA GLU A 567 -18.22 -26.53 4.04
C GLU A 567 -16.85 -27.19 3.94
N ARG A 568 -16.10 -27.15 5.01
CA ARG A 568 -14.85 -27.88 5.15
C ARG A 568 -14.96 -28.84 6.32
N ARG A 569 -14.63 -30.11 6.10
CA ARG A 569 -14.62 -31.13 7.13
C ARG A 569 -13.30 -31.87 7.12
N LEU A 570 -12.71 -32.02 8.32
CA LEU A 570 -11.38 -32.59 8.48
C LEU A 570 -11.51 -33.95 9.23
N PHE A 571 -10.85 -34.97 8.69
CA PHE A 571 -10.85 -36.31 9.24
C PHE A 571 -9.44 -36.89 9.32
N SER A 572 -9.19 -37.71 10.32
CA SER A 572 -7.99 -38.51 10.53
C SER A 572 -8.30 -39.97 10.30
N LEU A 573 -7.58 -40.62 9.40
CA LEU A 573 -7.55 -42.05 9.23
C LEU A 573 -6.44 -42.64 10.12
N LYS A 574 -6.80 -43.37 11.14
CA LYS A 574 -5.87 -43.91 12.15
C LYS A 574 -5.84 -45.43 12.11
N LYS A 575 -4.69 -46.02 12.33
CA LYS A 575 -4.46 -47.43 12.55
C LYS A 575 -4.01 -47.61 13.98
N GLU A 576 -4.81 -48.33 14.80
CA GLU A 576 -4.52 -48.52 16.23
C GLU A 576 -4.28 -47.20 16.99
N GLY A 577 -5.00 -46.13 16.62
CA GLY A 577 -4.88 -44.80 17.22
C GLY A 577 -3.77 -43.91 16.63
N ILE A 578 -2.88 -44.41 15.77
CA ILE A 578 -1.79 -43.67 15.13
C ILE A 578 -2.30 -43.08 13.81
N LEU A 579 -2.05 -41.80 13.57
CA LEU A 579 -2.40 -41.10 12.33
C LEU A 579 -1.63 -41.70 11.13
N LYS A 580 -2.34 -42.10 10.07
CA LYS A 580 -1.75 -42.65 8.85
C LYS A 580 -2.11 -41.84 7.63
N ALA A 581 -3.28 -41.22 7.60
CA ALA A 581 -3.65 -40.28 6.55
C ALA A 581 -4.57 -39.19 7.11
N PHE A 582 -4.38 -38.00 6.59
CA PHE A 582 -5.21 -36.83 6.82
C PHE A 582 -6.16 -36.61 5.64
N ILE A 583 -7.42 -36.24 5.91
CA ILE A 583 -8.44 -36.11 4.88
C ILE A 583 -9.23 -34.83 5.08
N MET A 584 -9.27 -33.99 4.04
CA MET A 584 -10.05 -32.77 4.00
C MET A 584 -11.15 -32.90 2.93
N LEU A 585 -12.38 -32.74 3.34
CA LEU A 585 -13.54 -32.62 2.46
C LEU A 585 -13.83 -31.15 2.22
N ASN A 586 -13.75 -30.75 0.96
CA ASN A 586 -14.27 -29.47 0.49
C ASN A 586 -15.62 -29.73 -0.18
N ILE A 587 -16.69 -29.16 0.35
CA ILE A 587 -18.06 -29.31 -0.16
C ILE A 587 -18.55 -27.91 -0.51
N SER A 588 -18.82 -27.68 -1.78
CA SER A 588 -19.22 -26.36 -2.27
C SER A 588 -20.22 -26.44 -3.42
N ASP A 589 -20.79 -25.30 -3.78
CA ASP A 589 -21.69 -25.23 -4.93
C ASP A 589 -21.01 -25.66 -6.24
N THR A 590 -21.75 -26.42 -7.03
CA THR A 590 -21.34 -26.78 -8.39
C THR A 590 -21.11 -25.52 -9.23
N GLY A 591 -19.97 -25.43 -9.88
CA GLY A 591 -19.61 -24.29 -10.73
C GLY A 591 -18.74 -23.22 -10.10
N LEU A 592 -18.42 -23.27 -8.80
CA LEU A 592 -17.39 -22.39 -8.23
C LEU A 592 -16.05 -22.59 -8.91
N ASN A 593 -15.73 -23.84 -9.26
CA ASN A 593 -14.58 -24.19 -10.09
C ASN A 593 -14.98 -25.25 -11.12
N MET A 594 -14.80 -24.98 -12.41
CA MET A 594 -15.20 -25.90 -13.50
C MET A 594 -14.43 -27.23 -13.52
N SER A 595 -13.43 -27.41 -12.70
CA SER A 595 -12.67 -28.66 -12.56
C SER A 595 -12.98 -29.38 -11.25
N ASP A 596 -14.03 -28.91 -10.53
CA ASP A 596 -14.50 -29.40 -9.23
C ASP A 596 -13.45 -29.48 -8.12
N LEU A 597 -12.35 -28.70 -8.25
CA LEU A 597 -11.27 -28.66 -7.27
C LEU A 597 -11.65 -27.92 -5.97
N THR A 598 -12.81 -27.27 -5.95
CA THR A 598 -13.45 -26.70 -4.76
C THR A 598 -14.53 -27.60 -4.16
N ASN A 599 -14.83 -28.72 -4.80
CA ASN A 599 -15.83 -29.69 -4.37
C ASN A 599 -15.24 -31.11 -4.48
N CYS A 600 -14.21 -31.39 -3.69
CA CYS A 600 -13.37 -32.58 -3.80
C CYS A 600 -12.83 -33.03 -2.43
N ILE A 601 -12.34 -34.24 -2.37
CA ILE A 601 -11.64 -34.80 -1.21
C ILE A 601 -10.13 -34.67 -1.43
N HIS A 602 -9.44 -34.03 -0.50
CA HIS A 602 -7.97 -34.03 -0.43
C HIS A 602 -7.54 -35.11 0.57
N ILE A 603 -6.61 -35.94 0.19
CA ILE A 603 -6.04 -36.99 1.03
C ILE A 603 -4.54 -36.79 1.07
N ILE A 604 -3.97 -36.71 2.26
CA ILE A 604 -2.53 -36.65 2.51
C ILE A 604 -2.16 -37.89 3.29
N VAL A 605 -1.43 -38.81 2.66
CA VAL A 605 -0.94 -40.04 3.28
C VAL A 605 0.40 -39.78 3.93
N LEU A 606 0.53 -40.00 5.22
CA LEU A 606 1.74 -39.74 5.99
C LEU A 606 2.73 -40.91 5.88
N GLU A 607 2.21 -42.15 5.93
CA GLU A 607 3.00 -43.38 5.90
C GLU A 607 2.48 -44.29 4.80
N SER A 608 3.10 -44.19 3.60
CA SER A 608 2.66 -44.88 2.39
C SER A 608 2.66 -46.41 2.53
N GLU A 609 3.63 -46.96 3.26
CA GLU A 609 3.78 -48.41 3.45
C GLU A 609 2.68 -49.02 4.34
N ASP A 610 2.13 -48.22 5.24
CA ASP A 610 1.17 -48.68 6.27
C ASP A 610 -0.29 -48.59 5.83
N VAL A 611 -0.62 -47.82 4.79
CA VAL A 611 -2.00 -47.61 4.33
C VAL A 611 -2.29 -48.48 3.10
N PRO A 612 -2.93 -49.63 3.27
CA PRO A 612 -3.33 -50.46 2.14
C PRO A 612 -4.45 -49.79 1.35
N ARG A 613 -4.51 -50.07 0.05
CA ARG A 613 -5.56 -49.57 -0.86
C ARG A 613 -6.98 -49.75 -0.33
N ASP A 614 -7.28 -50.94 0.27
CA ASP A 614 -8.60 -51.28 0.77
C ASP A 614 -9.02 -50.38 1.95
N ALA A 615 -8.10 -50.01 2.84
CA ALA A 615 -8.37 -49.07 3.91
C ALA A 615 -8.77 -47.68 3.39
N LEU A 616 -8.06 -47.22 2.34
CA LEU A 616 -8.36 -45.96 1.67
C LEU A 616 -9.76 -46.00 1.01
N TYR A 617 -10.07 -47.06 0.25
CA TYR A 617 -11.39 -47.17 -0.40
C TYR A 617 -12.52 -47.34 0.56
N SER A 618 -12.34 -48.05 1.70
CA SER A 618 -13.30 -48.12 2.77
C SER A 618 -13.61 -46.74 3.38
N CYS A 619 -12.55 -45.93 3.52
CA CYS A 619 -12.69 -44.57 4.00
C CYS A 619 -13.43 -43.71 2.96
N LEU A 620 -13.06 -43.75 1.70
CA LEU A 620 -13.72 -43.03 0.60
C LEU A 620 -15.19 -43.38 0.49
N TYR A 621 -15.56 -44.64 0.63
CA TYR A 621 -16.96 -45.12 0.64
C TYR A 621 -17.76 -44.40 1.74
N LYS A 622 -17.27 -44.35 2.97
CA LYS A 622 -17.94 -43.65 4.09
C LYS A 622 -18.06 -42.15 3.85
N LEU A 623 -16.99 -41.51 3.35
CA LEU A 623 -16.92 -40.08 3.12
C LEU A 623 -17.71 -39.62 1.89
N SER A 624 -17.95 -40.49 0.92
CA SER A 624 -18.75 -40.21 -0.28
C SER A 624 -20.19 -39.77 0.07
N ASN A 625 -20.72 -40.19 1.22
CA ASN A 625 -22.05 -39.81 1.68
C ASN A 625 -22.23 -38.31 1.98
N TYR A 626 -21.14 -37.57 2.14
CA TYR A 626 -21.19 -36.11 2.32
C TYR A 626 -21.45 -35.35 1.00
N TYR A 627 -21.31 -36.03 -0.14
CA TYR A 627 -21.48 -35.43 -1.47
C TYR A 627 -22.79 -35.85 -2.12
N GLU A 628 -23.37 -34.95 -2.93
CA GLU A 628 -24.58 -35.22 -3.72
C GLU A 628 -24.24 -35.96 -5.02
N GLN A 629 -23.04 -35.69 -5.58
CA GLN A 629 -22.59 -36.23 -6.85
C GLN A 629 -22.29 -37.73 -6.76
N GLU A 630 -22.53 -38.45 -7.87
CA GLU A 630 -22.15 -39.87 -7.98
C GLU A 630 -20.65 -40.08 -8.16
N LYS A 631 -19.98 -39.09 -8.79
CA LYS A 631 -18.53 -39.08 -9.05
C LYS A 631 -17.90 -37.99 -8.23
N ILE A 632 -17.05 -38.34 -7.28
CA ILE A 632 -16.42 -37.42 -6.35
C ILE A 632 -14.96 -37.28 -6.73
N PRO A 633 -14.47 -36.06 -7.03
CA PRO A 633 -13.06 -35.83 -7.34
C PRO A 633 -12.20 -36.04 -6.09
N ILE A 634 -11.08 -36.71 -6.28
CA ILE A 634 -10.07 -36.99 -5.25
C ILE A 634 -8.75 -36.38 -5.66
N LEU A 635 -8.10 -35.68 -4.74
CA LEU A 635 -6.71 -35.24 -4.82
C LEU A 635 -5.91 -35.98 -3.75
N LEU A 636 -4.99 -36.83 -4.20
CA LEU A 636 -4.22 -37.74 -3.35
C LEU A 636 -2.73 -37.34 -3.36
N TYR A 637 -2.18 -37.12 -2.19
CA TYR A 637 -0.76 -36.80 -1.95
C TYR A 637 -0.14 -37.82 -1.00
N PRO A 638 1.10 -38.25 -1.23
CA PRO A 638 1.92 -38.00 -2.42
C PRO A 638 1.51 -38.88 -3.63
N VAL A 639 1.92 -38.47 -4.82
CA VAL A 639 1.64 -39.26 -6.06
C VAL A 639 2.29 -40.65 -5.99
N SER A 640 3.47 -40.78 -5.37
CA SER A 640 4.19 -42.04 -5.18
C SER A 640 3.31 -43.10 -4.48
N TYR A 641 2.52 -42.72 -3.50
CA TYR A 641 1.60 -43.64 -2.84
C TYR A 641 0.55 -44.22 -3.82
N ALA A 642 0.02 -43.42 -4.73
CA ALA A 642 -0.90 -43.92 -5.76
C ALA A 642 -0.23 -44.93 -6.67
N GLU A 643 1.03 -44.70 -7.01
CA GLU A 643 1.85 -45.63 -7.85
C GLU A 643 2.18 -46.89 -7.12
N GLU A 644 2.65 -46.86 -5.87
CA GLU A 644 2.96 -47.97 -5.01
C GLU A 644 1.76 -48.89 -4.76
N GLN A 645 0.58 -48.29 -4.48
CA GLN A 645 -0.66 -49.04 -4.24
C GLN A 645 -1.44 -49.38 -5.52
N SER A 646 -0.86 -49.08 -6.70
CA SER A 646 -1.51 -49.29 -8.00
C SER A 646 -2.92 -48.70 -8.10
N ILE A 647 -3.10 -47.49 -7.55
CA ILE A 647 -4.35 -46.76 -7.61
C ILE A 647 -4.39 -46.03 -8.96
N PRO A 648 -5.36 -46.35 -9.85
CA PRO A 648 -5.47 -45.66 -11.13
C PRO A 648 -5.87 -44.21 -10.91
N TYR A 649 -5.19 -43.27 -11.57
CA TYR A 649 -5.53 -41.87 -11.57
C TYR A 649 -5.58 -41.33 -13.02
N ASP A 650 -6.46 -40.30 -13.23
CA ASP A 650 -6.71 -39.73 -14.56
C ASP A 650 -5.56 -38.80 -15.01
N LYS A 651 -4.96 -38.09 -14.06
CA LYS A 651 -3.93 -37.06 -14.29
C LYS A 651 -3.26 -36.63 -12.99
N VAL A 652 -2.18 -35.88 -13.10
CA VAL A 652 -1.53 -35.18 -11.99
C VAL A 652 -1.91 -33.70 -12.03
N TYR A 653 -2.23 -33.14 -10.87
CA TYR A 653 -2.32 -31.69 -10.65
C TYR A 653 -1.18 -31.25 -9.74
N ASN A 654 -0.42 -30.26 -10.19
CA ASN A 654 0.50 -29.50 -9.35
C ASN A 654 -0.28 -28.40 -8.64
N LEU A 655 -0.28 -28.40 -7.32
CA LEU A 655 -0.70 -27.29 -6.49
C LEU A 655 0.49 -26.32 -6.34
N TRP A 656 0.47 -25.22 -7.08
CA TRP A 656 1.44 -24.15 -6.91
C TRP A 656 0.94 -23.16 -5.85
N ILE A 657 1.86 -22.70 -5.01
CA ILE A 657 1.58 -21.76 -3.91
C ILE A 657 2.64 -20.67 -3.93
N LEU A 658 2.19 -19.43 -3.80
CA LEU A 658 3.04 -18.24 -3.64
C LEU A 658 2.70 -17.53 -2.33
N ASN A 659 3.71 -17.32 -1.50
CA ASN A 659 3.62 -16.46 -0.33
C ASN A 659 3.73 -14.99 -0.76
N MET A 660 2.75 -14.16 -0.39
CA MET A 660 2.70 -12.75 -0.79
C MET A 660 3.84 -11.88 -0.25
N GLN A 661 4.64 -12.37 0.69
CA GLN A 661 5.86 -11.69 1.11
C GLN A 661 6.96 -11.72 0.04
N TYR A 662 6.88 -12.64 -0.93
CA TYR A 662 7.83 -12.85 -2.03
C TYR A 662 7.34 -12.25 -3.36
N THR A 663 6.38 -11.32 -3.32
CA THR A 663 5.86 -10.66 -4.54
C THR A 663 6.93 -9.94 -5.35
N ASP A 664 7.96 -9.37 -4.72
CA ASP A 664 9.03 -8.69 -5.44
C ASP A 664 9.85 -9.66 -6.32
N GLN A 665 10.15 -10.88 -5.82
CA GLN A 665 10.83 -11.93 -6.58
C GLN A 665 9.95 -12.47 -7.71
N TYR A 666 8.65 -12.65 -7.45
CA TYR A 666 7.68 -13.02 -8.46
C TYR A 666 7.68 -12.02 -9.63
N PHE A 667 7.56 -10.72 -9.35
CA PHE A 667 7.55 -9.69 -10.39
C PHE A 667 8.88 -9.59 -11.14
N GLU A 668 10.00 -9.80 -10.48
CA GLU A 668 11.32 -9.83 -11.13
C GLU A 668 11.41 -10.93 -12.18
N PHE A 669 10.94 -12.13 -11.82
CA PHE A 669 10.86 -13.24 -12.77
C PHE A 669 9.92 -12.92 -13.94
N MET A 670 8.72 -12.39 -13.67
CA MET A 670 7.71 -12.07 -14.68
C MET A 670 8.20 -11.01 -15.68
N GLU A 671 8.86 -9.93 -15.23
CA GLU A 671 9.47 -8.95 -16.13
C GLU A 671 10.51 -9.58 -17.07
N GLY A 672 11.33 -10.47 -16.53
CA GLY A 672 12.29 -11.26 -17.33
C GLY A 672 11.60 -12.13 -18.38
N LEU A 673 10.49 -12.78 -18.02
CA LEU A 673 9.68 -13.61 -18.90
C LEU A 673 9.04 -12.79 -20.03
N PHE A 674 8.38 -11.68 -19.71
CA PHE A 674 7.76 -10.78 -20.68
C PHE A 674 8.79 -10.22 -21.68
N SER A 675 9.95 -9.81 -21.20
CA SER A 675 11.03 -9.26 -22.04
C SER A 675 11.56 -10.30 -23.03
N ARG A 676 11.66 -11.59 -22.66
CA ARG A 676 12.05 -12.69 -23.55
C ARG A 676 11.00 -12.96 -24.61
N VAL A 677 9.72 -13.02 -24.24
CA VAL A 677 8.60 -13.24 -25.16
C VAL A 677 8.51 -12.14 -26.21
N GLN A 678 8.74 -10.87 -25.82
CA GLN A 678 8.78 -9.76 -26.78
C GLN A 678 9.95 -9.88 -27.75
N LYS A 679 11.16 -10.17 -27.26
CA LYS A 679 12.37 -10.34 -28.12
C LYS A 679 12.23 -11.50 -29.11
N ASP A 680 11.65 -12.62 -28.70
CA ASP A 680 11.44 -13.76 -29.58
C ASP A 680 10.46 -13.44 -30.72
N ARG A 681 9.48 -12.57 -30.47
CA ARG A 681 8.55 -12.07 -31.49
C ARG A 681 9.24 -11.17 -32.53
N PHE A 682 10.04 -10.21 -32.07
CA PHE A 682 10.77 -9.34 -32.98
C PHE A 682 11.73 -10.15 -33.88
N LYS A 683 12.34 -11.22 -33.37
CA LYS A 683 13.17 -12.13 -34.18
C LYS A 683 12.34 -12.90 -35.20
N ASN A 684 11.15 -13.39 -34.82
CA ASN A 684 10.31 -14.16 -35.72
C ASN A 684 9.62 -13.27 -36.79
N SER A 685 9.26 -12.02 -36.47
CA SER A 685 8.73 -11.08 -37.45
C SER A 685 9.80 -10.58 -38.44
N ALA A 686 11.06 -10.49 -38.03
CA ALA A 686 12.18 -10.13 -38.90
C ALA A 686 12.61 -11.27 -39.87
N ASN A 687 12.21 -12.53 -39.59
CA ASN A 687 12.48 -13.68 -40.45
C ASN A 687 11.38 -13.95 -41.48
N PHE A 688 10.30 -13.22 -41.47
CA PHE A 688 9.16 -13.31 -42.41
C PHE A 688 8.94 -12.03 -43.25
N GLY A 689 9.89 -11.07 -43.19
CA GLY A 689 9.89 -9.85 -44.00
C GLY A 689 10.87 -9.91 -45.20
#